data_ad9a77c88e4d80ecc69fdbd051dcb97b
#
_entry.id   ad9a77c88e4d80ecc69fdbd051dcb97b
#
_cell.length_a   1.000
_cell.length_b   1.000
_cell.length_c   1.000
_cell.angle_alpha   90.00
_cell.angle_beta   90.00
_cell.angle_gamma   90.00
#
_symmetry.space_group_name_H-M   'P 1'
#
loop_
_entity.id
_entity.type
_entity.pdbx_description
1 polymer ?
#
loop_
_entity_poly.entity_id
_entity_poly.type
_entity_poly.pdbx_seq_one_letter_code
_entity_poly.pdbx_strand_id
1 'polypeptide(L)'
;MANKRTNRCLYKSDFKSFIEADPYSVLGRIHDAFHGQALTTTDEAWLEEIQLLRTILSPWKDEEAEIIFEYDIPRLGKRIDVVLLLRGIIFCLEFKVGQKHALQSDVEQVMDYALDLKNFHRYSHDRIIVPILIPTKHTSSSSSFTPSVYNDSIFNPLITGAIGLQKIIQEVLRHANANTSGTIQDWIISPYTPTPTIIEAARSLYENHSVEDITRHEADKVTTDVTIAYILDVINRSKIQGEKSICFVTGVPGAGKTLVGLDVAVKQSYQDDGTFSEEDGAVYLSGNGPLVAVLTEALARDNYKKSREKGEDKKLSDSRREVSKFIQIIHRYRDNMLAKIKNPVVNGELEIDPDKAVKLQQSGYGEVEHVAIFDEAQRAWTHKRIADYLKRGGTYGNKLKVPNFPMSEAAFLIWSLDQREDWATIVCLIGGGQEINTGEAGISEWIAALNERFPHWNVYISDKLTEHEYAEGRVNELLKHNQNVVFSDKLHLGVSLRSFRAERLSAFVHSLLSFNPDAAELYNDVVSHGYPIVLTRSMEKAREWLRQQARGTQQTGILISKVSARFKPLAVHVLPQSEDNAVHWFLEDKTDVRSSNYLEEAATEIQVQGLEVDFACVLWDADMRYDNGKWTFWKFKNTSKWTPKKHDIPKWVPEKNLENQKYMLNAYRVLITRARQGMVICIPEGNDRTTPEGFPEDSTRLPSFYDSTYGYFKSLGINEI
;
A
#
# COMPACT_ATOMS: atom_id res chain seq x y z
N MET A 1 5.35 23.08 24.54
CA MET A 1 5.10 21.75 25.11
C MET A 1 6.34 20.92 24.87
N ALA A 2 6.90 20.31 25.91
CA ALA A 2 8.20 19.67 25.87
C ALA A 2 8.19 18.45 24.94
N ASN A 3 9.17 18.36 24.03
CA ASN A 3 9.47 17.22 23.19
C ASN A 3 9.49 15.91 24.02
N LYS A 4 8.41 15.14 24.01
CA LYS A 4 8.47 13.73 24.40
C LYS A 4 9.26 13.03 23.30
N ARG A 5 10.59 12.90 23.49
CA ARG A 5 11.40 11.93 22.75
C ARG A 5 10.81 10.56 23.06
N THR A 6 10.05 10.00 22.16
CA THR A 6 9.57 8.62 22.29
C THR A 6 10.80 7.70 22.27
N ASN A 7 11.04 7.04 23.39
CA ASN A 7 12.08 6.04 23.51
C ASN A 7 11.71 4.84 22.61
N ARG A 8 12.48 4.58 21.57
CA ARG A 8 12.23 3.42 20.65
C ARG A 8 12.68 2.09 21.25
N CYS A 9 13.05 2.04 22.50
CA CYS A 9 13.45 0.82 23.18
C CYS A 9 13.07 0.91 24.66
N LEU A 10 12.94 -0.21 25.32
CA LEU A 10 12.67 -0.25 26.75
C LEU A 10 13.92 -0.04 27.58
N TYR A 11 15.08 -0.51 27.10
CA TYR A 11 16.36 -0.35 27.78
C TYR A 11 17.51 -0.21 26.79
N LYS A 12 18.50 0.64 27.14
CA LYS A 12 19.73 0.84 26.39
C LYS A 12 20.91 1.03 27.37
N SER A 13 22.06 0.42 27.05
CA SER A 13 23.31 0.61 27.80
C SER A 13 24.52 0.29 26.91
N ASP A 14 25.71 0.82 27.30
CA ASP A 14 26.97 0.25 26.83
C ASP A 14 27.23 -1.14 27.47
N PHE A 15 28.08 -1.95 26.85
CA PHE A 15 28.33 -3.32 27.33
C PHE A 15 28.89 -3.36 28.72
N LYS A 16 29.81 -2.46 29.06
CA LYS A 16 30.45 -2.42 30.39
C LYS A 16 29.40 -2.17 31.47
N SER A 17 28.64 -1.11 31.33
CA SER A 17 27.59 -0.75 32.27
C SER A 17 26.52 -1.84 32.40
N PHE A 18 26.13 -2.48 31.29
CA PHE A 18 25.18 -3.59 31.31
C PHE A 18 25.71 -4.83 32.06
N ILE A 19 26.99 -5.21 31.81
CA ILE A 19 27.59 -6.39 32.41
C ILE A 19 27.81 -6.17 33.94
N GLU A 20 28.13 -4.95 34.36
CA GLU A 20 28.34 -4.60 35.76
C GLU A 20 27.03 -4.38 36.53
N ALA A 21 25.95 -4.04 35.86
CA ALA A 21 24.68 -3.79 36.51
C ALA A 21 24.08 -5.06 37.16
N ASP A 22 23.33 -4.89 38.23
CA ASP A 22 22.53 -5.98 38.79
C ASP A 22 21.40 -6.39 37.83
N PRO A 23 21.21 -7.71 37.55
CA PRO A 23 20.17 -8.19 36.64
C PRO A 23 18.76 -7.72 36.97
N TYR A 24 18.42 -7.69 38.25
CA TYR A 24 17.09 -7.24 38.71
C TYR A 24 16.92 -5.73 38.54
N SER A 25 17.98 -4.95 38.62
CA SER A 25 17.95 -3.51 38.33
C SER A 25 17.69 -3.25 36.83
N VAL A 26 18.28 -4.05 35.93
CA VAL A 26 18.03 -3.97 34.49
C VAL A 26 16.59 -4.36 34.20
N LEU A 27 16.11 -5.49 34.74
CA LEU A 27 14.72 -5.95 34.61
C LEU A 27 13.73 -4.88 35.08
N GLY A 28 13.98 -4.25 36.25
CA GLY A 28 13.11 -3.20 36.76
C GLY A 28 12.98 -2.01 35.80
N ARG A 29 14.09 -1.60 35.16
CA ARG A 29 14.06 -0.51 34.17
C ARG A 29 13.28 -0.90 32.89
N ILE A 30 13.41 -2.14 32.43
CA ILE A 30 12.63 -2.66 31.28
C ILE A 30 11.14 -2.67 31.64
N HIS A 31 10.80 -3.18 32.81
CA HIS A 31 9.44 -3.24 33.31
C HIS A 31 8.82 -1.84 33.48
N ASP A 32 9.54 -0.88 34.07
CA ASP A 32 9.07 0.50 34.28
C ASP A 32 8.82 1.22 32.92
N ALA A 33 9.60 0.88 31.89
CA ALA A 33 9.42 1.44 30.55
C ALA A 33 8.29 0.74 29.75
N PHE A 34 7.87 -0.44 30.18
CA PHE A 34 6.80 -1.21 29.55
C PHE A 34 5.44 -0.73 30.07
N HIS A 35 4.69 0.03 29.26
CA HIS A 35 3.37 0.59 29.64
C HIS A 35 2.22 -0.42 29.60
N GLY A 36 2.49 -1.71 29.34
CA GLY A 36 1.50 -2.80 29.33
C GLY A 36 1.46 -3.58 30.65
N GLN A 37 0.45 -4.44 30.82
CA GLN A 37 0.48 -5.45 31.89
C GLN A 37 1.41 -6.58 31.44
N ALA A 38 2.67 -6.57 31.95
CA ALA A 38 3.56 -7.70 31.75
C ALA A 38 3.00 -8.93 32.46
N LEU A 39 2.93 -10.05 31.75
CA LEU A 39 2.64 -11.34 32.37
C LEU A 39 3.89 -11.81 33.12
N THR A 40 3.74 -12.52 34.22
CA THR A 40 4.85 -13.10 35.02
C THR A 40 5.83 -13.91 34.16
N THR A 41 5.33 -14.56 33.11
CA THR A 41 6.13 -15.32 32.12
C THR A 41 7.05 -14.41 31.26
N THR A 42 6.67 -13.15 31.02
CA THR A 42 7.49 -12.19 30.29
C THR A 42 8.67 -11.70 31.12
N ASP A 43 8.44 -11.42 32.40
CA ASP A 43 9.52 -11.01 33.33
C ASP A 43 10.55 -12.13 33.53
N GLU A 44 10.11 -13.39 33.60
CA GLU A 44 11.02 -14.54 33.68
C GLU A 44 11.87 -14.69 32.42
N ALA A 45 11.29 -14.47 31.23
CA ALA A 45 12.00 -14.52 29.96
C ALA A 45 13.07 -13.41 29.89
N TRP A 46 12.72 -12.16 30.20
CA TRP A 46 13.68 -11.06 30.22
C TRP A 46 14.82 -11.29 31.20
N LEU A 47 14.55 -11.84 32.38
CA LEU A 47 15.57 -12.15 33.34
C LEU A 47 16.56 -13.22 32.83
N GLU A 48 16.06 -14.29 32.17
CA GLU A 48 16.87 -15.33 31.52
C GLU A 48 17.79 -14.72 30.44
N GLU A 49 17.23 -13.88 29.58
CA GLU A 49 17.97 -13.17 28.52
C GLU A 49 19.06 -12.25 29.08
N ILE A 50 18.75 -11.44 30.09
CA ILE A 50 19.72 -10.54 30.76
C ILE A 50 20.88 -11.34 31.35
N GLN A 51 20.60 -12.41 32.07
CA GLN A 51 21.64 -13.23 32.72
C GLN A 51 22.52 -13.93 31.68
N LEU A 52 21.93 -14.45 30.63
CA LEU A 52 22.63 -15.09 29.53
C LEU A 52 23.56 -14.09 28.82
N LEU A 53 23.04 -12.94 28.41
CA LEU A 53 23.78 -11.95 27.65
C LEU A 53 24.94 -11.32 28.46
N ARG A 54 24.78 -11.12 29.76
CA ARG A 54 25.87 -10.67 30.62
C ARG A 54 27.07 -11.61 30.58
N THR A 55 26.82 -12.91 30.58
CA THR A 55 27.89 -13.93 30.51
C THR A 55 28.52 -13.97 29.11
N ILE A 56 27.71 -13.98 28.07
CA ILE A 56 28.14 -14.12 26.66
C ILE A 56 28.94 -12.90 26.20
N LEU A 57 28.54 -11.69 26.58
CA LEU A 57 29.14 -10.44 26.13
C LEU A 57 30.41 -10.04 26.92
N SER A 58 30.75 -10.77 27.98
CA SER A 58 31.91 -10.47 28.83
C SER A 58 33.26 -10.32 28.07
N PRO A 59 33.56 -11.05 26.98
CA PRO A 59 34.80 -10.86 26.23
C PRO A 59 34.93 -9.50 25.54
N TRP A 60 33.81 -8.81 25.30
CA TRP A 60 33.76 -7.50 24.64
C TRP A 60 33.40 -6.37 25.59
N LYS A 61 33.52 -6.59 26.91
CA LYS A 61 33.12 -5.65 27.95
C LYS A 61 33.74 -4.25 27.79
N ASP A 62 35.02 -4.19 27.40
CA ASP A 62 35.75 -2.93 27.27
C ASP A 62 35.75 -2.36 25.84
N GLU A 63 34.96 -2.93 24.92
CA GLU A 63 34.79 -2.42 23.57
C GLU A 63 33.70 -1.34 23.52
N GLU A 64 33.79 -0.44 22.53
CA GLU A 64 32.77 0.54 22.25
C GLU A 64 31.58 -0.19 21.56
N ALA A 65 30.63 -0.61 22.37
CA ALA A 65 29.50 -1.41 21.96
C ALA A 65 28.25 -1.08 22.79
N GLU A 66 27.07 -1.26 22.19
CA GLU A 66 25.80 -1.00 22.84
C GLU A 66 24.89 -2.22 22.79
N ILE A 67 24.06 -2.38 23.82
CA ILE A 67 22.97 -3.34 23.92
C ILE A 67 21.67 -2.58 24.10
N ILE A 68 20.65 -3.03 23.36
CA ILE A 68 19.33 -2.41 23.28
C ILE A 68 18.30 -3.51 23.43
N PHE A 69 17.40 -3.41 24.42
CA PHE A 69 16.29 -4.36 24.61
C PHE A 69 15.00 -3.79 24.09
N GLU A 70 14.18 -4.67 23.50
CA GLU A 70 12.82 -4.37 23.04
C GLU A 70 12.82 -3.17 22.09
N TYR A 71 13.62 -3.27 21.03
CA TYR A 71 13.68 -2.21 20.02
C TYR A 71 12.45 -2.22 19.14
N ASP A 72 11.70 -1.14 19.18
CA ASP A 72 10.44 -0.99 18.43
C ASP A 72 10.69 -0.80 16.94
N ILE A 73 10.05 -1.65 16.14
CA ILE A 73 9.97 -1.53 14.67
C ILE A 73 8.61 -0.98 14.31
N PRO A 74 8.50 0.33 14.03
CA PRO A 74 7.20 0.99 13.86
C PRO A 74 6.34 0.36 12.76
N ARG A 75 6.97 -0.08 11.67
CA ARG A 75 6.26 -0.67 10.52
C ARG A 75 5.58 -2.00 10.83
N LEU A 76 6.22 -2.83 11.61
CA LEU A 76 5.73 -4.18 11.91
C LEU A 76 4.83 -4.22 13.14
N GLY A 77 4.79 -3.14 13.94
CA GLY A 77 4.13 -3.16 15.24
C GLY A 77 4.73 -4.24 16.16
N LYS A 78 6.00 -4.59 15.96
CA LYS A 78 6.72 -5.62 16.67
C LYS A 78 8.03 -5.02 17.24
N ARG A 79 8.64 -5.75 18.16
CA ARG A 79 9.92 -5.39 18.75
C ARG A 79 10.95 -6.46 18.49
N ILE A 80 12.20 -6.05 18.32
CA ILE A 80 13.35 -6.94 18.33
C ILE A 80 13.72 -7.14 19.81
N ASP A 81 13.77 -8.38 20.29
CA ASP A 81 14.07 -8.67 21.69
C ASP A 81 15.37 -7.99 22.11
N VAL A 82 16.46 -8.19 21.34
CA VAL A 82 17.73 -7.54 21.62
C VAL A 82 18.46 -7.13 20.34
N VAL A 83 18.97 -5.90 20.30
CA VAL A 83 19.91 -5.44 19.28
C VAL A 83 21.28 -5.21 19.92
N LEU A 84 22.33 -5.78 19.31
CA LEU A 84 23.71 -5.49 19.69
C LEU A 84 24.39 -4.68 18.59
N LEU A 85 25.03 -3.60 18.97
CA LEU A 85 25.85 -2.77 18.09
C LEU A 85 27.30 -2.98 18.47
N LEU A 86 28.05 -3.75 17.67
CA LEU A 86 29.43 -4.13 17.99
C LEU A 86 30.29 -4.05 16.72
N ARG A 87 31.37 -3.26 16.77
CA ARG A 87 32.32 -3.04 15.66
C ARG A 87 31.63 -2.65 14.33
N GLY A 88 30.57 -1.81 14.43
CA GLY A 88 29.82 -1.37 13.26
C GLY A 88 28.87 -2.41 12.65
N ILE A 89 28.77 -3.59 13.26
CA ILE A 89 27.83 -4.65 12.88
C ILE A 89 26.59 -4.56 13.77
N ILE A 90 25.42 -4.78 13.18
CA ILE A 90 24.14 -4.84 13.88
C ILE A 90 23.73 -6.30 14.00
N PHE A 91 23.62 -6.80 15.23
CA PHE A 91 23.10 -8.14 15.50
C PHE A 91 21.65 -8.01 15.98
N CYS A 92 20.72 -8.63 15.26
CA CYS A 92 19.31 -8.73 15.64
C CYS A 92 19.08 -10.08 16.30
N LEU A 93 18.86 -10.11 17.61
CA LEU A 93 18.66 -11.33 18.36
C LEU A 93 17.18 -11.51 18.68
N GLU A 94 16.66 -12.68 18.37
CA GLU A 94 15.30 -13.11 18.71
C GLU A 94 15.37 -14.35 19.59
N PHE A 95 14.84 -14.24 20.80
CA PHE A 95 14.86 -15.30 21.78
C PHE A 95 13.55 -16.10 21.76
N LYS A 96 13.66 -17.42 21.86
CA LYS A 96 12.51 -18.31 22.08
C LYS A 96 12.79 -19.12 23.34
N VAL A 97 12.49 -18.49 24.47
CA VAL A 97 12.79 -19.04 25.80
C VAL A 97 12.06 -20.39 26.00
N GLY A 98 12.80 -21.40 26.42
CA GLY A 98 12.30 -22.76 26.65
C GLY A 98 12.12 -23.62 25.39
N GLN A 99 12.27 -23.09 24.17
CA GLN A 99 12.12 -23.88 22.93
C GLN A 99 13.40 -24.69 22.61
N LYS A 100 13.18 -25.87 22.02
CA LYS A 100 14.24 -26.77 21.58
C LYS A 100 14.51 -26.71 20.07
N HIS A 101 13.53 -26.29 19.30
CA HIS A 101 13.56 -26.28 17.83
C HIS A 101 13.23 -24.89 17.29
N ALA A 102 13.92 -24.49 16.26
CA ALA A 102 13.57 -23.31 15.48
C ALA A 102 12.34 -23.62 14.61
N LEU A 103 11.32 -22.80 14.66
CA LEU A 103 10.21 -22.85 13.73
C LEU A 103 10.51 -21.97 12.51
N GLN A 104 9.98 -22.33 11.36
CA GLN A 104 10.18 -21.54 10.13
C GLN A 104 9.63 -20.10 10.29
N SER A 105 8.50 -19.94 10.98
CA SER A 105 7.93 -18.63 11.32
C SER A 105 8.87 -17.74 12.14
N ASP A 106 9.64 -18.33 13.08
CA ASP A 106 10.58 -17.58 13.91
C ASP A 106 11.82 -17.16 13.09
N VAL A 107 12.25 -18.02 12.16
CA VAL A 107 13.33 -17.71 11.21
C VAL A 107 12.92 -16.57 10.27
N GLU A 108 11.70 -16.60 9.77
CA GLU A 108 11.14 -15.51 8.95
C GLU A 108 11.00 -14.22 9.75
N GLN A 109 10.58 -14.29 11.00
CA GLN A 109 10.44 -13.13 11.89
C GLN A 109 11.77 -12.39 12.08
N VAL A 110 12.85 -13.09 12.45
CA VAL A 110 14.15 -12.44 12.66
C VAL A 110 14.75 -11.92 11.34
N MET A 111 14.45 -12.56 10.22
CA MET A 111 14.83 -12.07 8.89
C MET A 111 14.07 -10.79 8.52
N ASP A 112 12.78 -10.71 8.82
CA ASP A 112 11.97 -9.52 8.59
C ASP A 112 12.51 -8.32 9.37
N TYR A 113 12.97 -8.51 10.59
CA TYR A 113 13.63 -7.45 11.38
C TYR A 113 14.89 -6.92 10.71
N ALA A 114 15.75 -7.82 10.22
CA ALA A 114 16.97 -7.43 9.52
C ALA A 114 16.67 -6.69 8.20
N LEU A 115 15.68 -7.16 7.45
CA LEU A 115 15.21 -6.51 6.22
C LEU A 115 14.61 -5.13 6.49
N ASP A 116 13.86 -5.01 7.57
CA ASP A 116 13.23 -3.76 7.97
C ASP A 116 14.29 -2.70 8.35
N LEU A 117 15.23 -3.07 9.20
CA LEU A 117 16.37 -2.20 9.53
C LEU A 117 17.18 -1.81 8.29
N LYS A 118 17.43 -2.76 7.38
CA LYS A 118 18.20 -2.51 6.17
C LYS A 118 17.52 -1.55 5.21
N ASN A 119 16.21 -1.69 5.07
CA ASN A 119 15.45 -0.95 4.06
C ASN A 119 14.92 0.40 4.57
N PHE A 120 14.72 0.54 5.86
CA PHE A 120 13.98 1.68 6.41
C PHE A 120 14.72 2.47 7.51
N HIS A 121 15.71 1.88 8.17
CA HIS A 121 16.49 2.54 9.21
C HIS A 121 17.77 3.15 8.60
N ARG A 122 17.83 4.47 8.46
CA ARG A 122 18.85 5.18 7.67
C ARG A 122 20.30 4.80 8.04
N TYR A 123 20.62 4.70 9.32
CA TYR A 123 21.99 4.36 9.74
C TYR A 123 22.30 2.85 9.67
N SER A 124 21.34 2.04 9.24
CA SER A 124 21.54 0.60 8.97
C SER A 124 21.74 0.29 7.48
N HIS A 125 21.47 1.23 6.57
CA HIS A 125 21.53 0.98 5.11
C HIS A 125 22.88 0.44 4.65
N ASP A 126 23.99 1.01 5.16
CA ASP A 126 25.36 0.65 4.76
C ASP A 126 26.04 -0.31 5.75
N ARG A 127 25.31 -0.82 6.73
CA ARG A 127 25.85 -1.69 7.79
C ARG A 127 25.58 -3.16 7.49
N ILE A 128 26.46 -4.00 8.05
CA ILE A 128 26.23 -5.45 8.09
C ILE A 128 25.18 -5.73 9.16
N ILE A 129 24.15 -6.49 8.79
CA ILE A 129 23.09 -6.92 9.71
C ILE A 129 23.08 -8.44 9.81
N VAL A 130 23.07 -8.95 11.02
CA VAL A 130 23.15 -10.36 11.34
C VAL A 130 21.93 -10.79 12.16
N PRO A 131 20.92 -11.39 11.52
CA PRO A 131 19.78 -11.95 12.24
C PRO A 131 20.16 -13.27 12.92
N ILE A 132 19.85 -13.40 14.22
CA ILE A 132 20.16 -14.61 15.02
C ILE A 132 18.89 -15.04 15.77
N LEU A 133 18.45 -16.26 15.54
CA LEU A 133 17.35 -16.90 16.27
C LEU A 133 17.93 -17.80 17.37
N ILE A 134 17.42 -17.64 18.59
CA ILE A 134 17.97 -18.29 19.79
C ILE A 134 16.85 -19.07 20.52
N PRO A 135 16.50 -20.30 20.08
CA PRO A 135 15.74 -21.21 20.92
C PRO A 135 16.62 -21.66 22.08
N THR A 136 16.35 -21.20 23.31
CA THR A 136 17.33 -21.28 24.43
C THR A 136 17.74 -22.69 24.82
N LYS A 137 16.89 -23.72 24.54
CA LYS A 137 17.19 -25.15 24.76
C LYS A 137 17.67 -25.90 23.51
N HIS A 138 18.03 -25.17 22.46
CA HIS A 138 18.57 -25.77 21.24
C HIS A 138 20.02 -26.25 21.48
N THR A 139 20.33 -27.48 21.06
CA THR A 139 21.62 -28.13 21.34
C THR A 139 22.60 -28.06 20.18
N SER A 140 22.14 -27.77 18.98
CA SER A 140 23.00 -27.63 17.80
C SER A 140 23.17 -26.16 17.42
N SER A 141 24.36 -25.77 16.96
CA SER A 141 24.59 -24.48 16.31
C SER A 141 24.67 -24.70 14.81
N SER A 142 24.04 -23.84 14.00
CA SER A 142 24.24 -23.85 12.57
C SER A 142 25.72 -23.59 12.26
N SER A 143 26.38 -24.58 11.68
CA SER A 143 27.82 -24.53 11.40
C SER A 143 28.17 -23.86 10.06
N SER A 144 27.20 -23.45 9.27
CA SER A 144 27.41 -22.82 7.98
C SER A 144 27.15 -21.34 8.02
N PHE A 145 28.20 -20.61 8.24
CA PHE A 145 28.25 -19.18 8.07
C PHE A 145 28.32 -18.87 6.56
N THR A 146 27.21 -18.59 5.95
CA THR A 146 27.15 -18.17 4.54
C THR A 146 26.70 -16.72 4.47
N PRO A 147 27.52 -15.81 3.90
CA PRO A 147 27.06 -14.51 3.53
C PRO A 147 25.84 -14.63 2.63
N SER A 148 24.93 -13.65 2.72
CA SER A 148 23.77 -13.62 1.82
C SER A 148 24.23 -13.58 0.36
N VAL A 149 23.55 -14.32 -0.50
CA VAL A 149 23.76 -14.27 -1.96
C VAL A 149 23.30 -12.94 -2.58
N TYR A 150 22.65 -12.07 -1.81
CA TYR A 150 22.01 -10.86 -2.30
C TYR A 150 22.91 -9.62 -2.33
N ASN A 151 24.14 -9.73 -1.89
CA ASN A 151 25.11 -8.62 -1.83
C ASN A 151 24.58 -7.34 -1.13
N ASP A 152 23.66 -7.50 -0.18
CA ASP A 152 23.00 -6.42 0.56
C ASP A 152 23.53 -6.27 2.00
N SER A 153 24.59 -7.00 2.34
CA SER A 153 25.19 -7.02 3.67
C SER A 153 24.26 -7.51 4.81
N ILE A 154 23.21 -8.29 4.46
CA ILE A 154 22.40 -9.02 5.45
C ILE A 154 22.84 -10.49 5.42
N PHE A 155 23.09 -11.06 6.58
CA PHE A 155 23.37 -12.49 6.67
C PHE A 155 22.09 -13.32 6.61
N ASN A 156 22.19 -14.56 6.13
CA ASN A 156 21.10 -15.52 6.32
C ASN A 156 20.88 -15.74 7.82
N PRO A 157 19.65 -15.94 8.29
CA PRO A 157 19.39 -16.16 9.71
C PRO A 157 20.23 -17.28 10.30
N LEU A 158 20.95 -16.97 11.35
CA LEU A 158 21.76 -17.93 12.10
C LEU A 158 20.93 -18.50 13.25
N ILE A 159 20.98 -19.81 13.46
CA ILE A 159 20.22 -20.48 14.53
C ILE A 159 21.20 -21.08 15.52
N THR A 160 21.03 -20.76 16.79
CA THR A 160 21.88 -21.26 17.86
C THR A 160 21.11 -21.36 19.18
N GLY A 161 21.51 -22.33 20.00
CA GLY A 161 21.13 -22.29 21.42
C GLY A 161 21.97 -21.29 22.23
N ALA A 162 21.60 -21.11 23.49
CA ALA A 162 22.29 -20.21 24.43
C ALA A 162 23.82 -20.40 24.46
N ILE A 163 24.29 -21.64 24.46
CA ILE A 163 25.73 -22.01 24.57
C ILE A 163 26.51 -21.59 23.32
N GLY A 164 25.89 -21.62 22.14
CA GLY A 164 26.56 -21.34 20.87
C GLY A 164 26.66 -19.87 20.47
N LEU A 165 25.91 -18.99 21.12
CA LEU A 165 25.77 -17.59 20.71
C LEU A 165 27.09 -16.82 20.73
N GLN A 166 27.90 -16.98 21.79
CA GLN A 166 29.23 -16.35 21.89
C GLN A 166 30.13 -16.72 20.71
N LYS A 167 30.16 -18.01 20.36
CA LYS A 167 30.94 -18.52 19.22
C LYS A 167 30.49 -17.93 17.90
N ILE A 168 29.20 -17.85 17.66
CA ILE A 168 28.63 -17.24 16.45
C ILE A 168 29.03 -15.78 16.34
N ILE A 169 28.90 -14.99 17.40
CA ILE A 169 29.32 -13.57 17.40
C ILE A 169 30.81 -13.48 17.07
N GLN A 170 31.67 -14.31 17.69
CA GLN A 170 33.10 -14.33 17.39
C GLN A 170 33.43 -14.70 15.93
N GLU A 171 32.72 -15.66 15.36
CA GLU A 171 32.89 -16.05 13.96
C GLU A 171 32.48 -14.94 13.00
N VAL A 172 31.33 -14.28 13.25
CA VAL A 172 30.87 -13.13 12.48
C VAL A 172 31.92 -12.01 12.52
N LEU A 173 32.40 -11.63 13.71
CA LEU A 173 33.39 -10.57 13.85
C LEU A 173 34.72 -10.86 13.15
N ARG A 174 35.10 -12.14 13.03
CA ARG A 174 36.30 -12.55 12.30
C ARG A 174 36.14 -12.45 10.77
N HIS A 175 34.94 -12.75 10.24
CA HIS A 175 34.68 -12.80 8.81
C HIS A 175 34.25 -11.46 8.23
N ALA A 176 33.54 -10.67 9.01
CA ALA A 176 33.14 -9.34 8.59
C ALA A 176 34.32 -8.37 8.79
N ASN A 177 35.16 -8.18 7.77
CA ASN A 177 36.19 -7.13 7.74
C ASN A 177 35.56 -5.75 7.93
N ALA A 178 35.05 -5.48 9.12
CA ALA A 178 34.29 -4.30 9.47
C ALA A 178 35.24 -3.11 9.71
N ASN A 179 35.73 -2.52 8.63
CA ASN A 179 36.44 -1.22 8.66
C ASN A 179 35.43 -0.06 8.61
N THR A 180 34.33 -0.15 9.33
CA THR A 180 33.38 0.95 9.44
C THR A 180 33.60 1.67 10.77
N SER A 181 34.54 2.60 10.78
CA SER A 181 34.65 3.63 11.79
C SER A 181 33.48 4.61 11.67
N GLY A 182 32.47 4.43 12.44
CA GLY A 182 31.35 5.36 12.57
C GLY A 182 30.71 5.15 13.93
N THR A 183 30.69 6.20 14.72
CA THR A 183 30.09 6.23 16.05
C THR A 183 28.68 5.71 16.05
N ILE A 184 28.42 4.69 16.82
CA ILE A 184 27.13 4.03 17.04
C ILE A 184 26.16 4.95 17.83
N GLN A 185 26.66 6.06 18.40
CA GLN A 185 25.91 6.93 19.30
C GLN A 185 24.56 7.42 18.78
N ASP A 186 24.41 7.56 17.48
CA ASP A 186 23.19 8.10 16.87
C ASP A 186 22.28 7.03 16.27
N TRP A 187 22.61 5.73 16.36
CA TRP A 187 21.83 4.69 15.69
C TRP A 187 20.37 4.66 16.17
N ILE A 188 20.10 4.76 17.47
CA ILE A 188 18.72 4.74 18.01
C ILE A 188 17.88 5.93 17.55
N ILE A 189 18.50 7.10 17.40
CA ILE A 189 17.82 8.33 16.97
C ILE A 189 17.80 8.48 15.46
N SER A 190 18.38 7.52 14.74
CA SER A 190 18.37 7.52 13.27
C SER A 190 16.98 7.70 12.72
N PRO A 191 16.80 8.52 11.68
CA PRO A 191 15.55 8.57 10.98
C PRO A 191 15.14 7.18 10.49
N TYR A 192 13.94 6.80 10.84
CA TYR A 192 13.30 5.60 10.32
C TYR A 192 12.37 6.07 9.23
N THR A 193 12.61 5.64 8.02
CA THR A 193 11.80 6.00 6.85
C THR A 193 11.00 4.79 6.38
N PRO A 194 10.01 4.35 7.15
CA PRO A 194 9.12 3.33 6.66
C PRO A 194 8.23 3.96 5.61
N THR A 195 8.09 3.28 4.50
CA THR A 195 6.86 3.38 3.74
C THR A 195 6.06 2.14 4.06
N PRO A 196 5.17 2.19 5.06
CA PRO A 196 4.29 1.08 5.30
C PRO A 196 3.46 0.85 4.04
N THR A 197 3.13 -0.42 3.76
CA THR A 197 2.05 -0.69 2.81
C THR A 197 0.78 -0.01 3.34
N ILE A 198 -0.15 0.31 2.47
CA ILE A 198 -1.43 0.90 2.90
C ILE A 198 -2.15 0.01 3.94
N ILE A 199 -1.93 -1.31 3.88
CA ILE A 199 -2.48 -2.28 4.82
C ILE A 199 -1.82 -2.14 6.21
N GLU A 200 -0.50 -2.05 6.26
CA GLU A 200 0.26 -1.87 7.50
C GLU A 200 -0.06 -0.52 8.15
N ALA A 201 -0.13 0.53 7.34
CA ALA A 201 -0.51 1.86 7.79
C ALA A 201 -1.94 1.90 8.35
N ALA A 202 -2.90 1.28 7.65
CA ALA A 202 -4.28 1.20 8.11
C ALA A 202 -4.39 0.42 9.44
N ARG A 203 -3.67 -0.70 9.59
CA ARG A 203 -3.61 -1.45 10.85
C ARG A 203 -3.10 -0.60 12.00
N SER A 204 -1.98 0.08 11.80
CA SER A 204 -1.38 0.91 12.84
C SER A 204 -2.27 2.09 13.25
N LEU A 205 -2.96 2.73 12.29
CA LEU A 205 -3.94 3.77 12.57
C LEU A 205 -5.13 3.24 13.38
N TYR A 206 -5.63 2.07 13.00
CA TYR A 206 -6.76 1.43 13.69
C TYR A 206 -6.40 1.00 15.13
N GLU A 207 -5.11 0.81 15.42
CA GLU A 207 -4.57 0.45 16.74
C GLU A 207 -4.42 1.64 17.70
N ASN A 208 -4.90 2.83 17.37
CA ASN A 208 -4.67 4.10 18.08
C ASN A 208 -3.21 4.56 18.08
N HIS A 209 -2.38 4.01 17.19
CA HIS A 209 -1.09 4.59 16.91
C HIS A 209 -1.28 5.76 15.94
N SER A 210 -0.76 6.91 16.30
CA SER A 210 -0.81 8.08 15.43
C SER A 210 -0.01 7.80 14.14
N VAL A 211 -0.36 8.45 13.02
CA VAL A 211 0.51 8.49 11.82
C VAL A 211 1.92 8.94 12.18
N GLU A 212 2.05 9.66 13.29
CA GLU A 212 3.31 10.06 13.89
C GLU A 212 4.27 8.90 14.15
N ASP A 213 3.78 7.75 14.50
CA ASP A 213 4.61 6.58 14.78
C ASP A 213 5.05 5.86 13.50
N ILE A 214 4.33 6.05 12.39
CA ILE A 214 4.55 5.38 11.11
C ILE A 214 5.37 6.23 10.14
N THR A 215 5.22 7.56 10.15
CA THR A 215 5.81 8.49 9.18
C THR A 215 6.85 9.41 9.85
N ARG A 216 7.97 8.88 10.34
CA ARG A 216 9.00 9.69 11.03
C ARG A 216 10.13 10.18 10.12
N HIS A 217 9.82 10.69 8.95
CA HIS A 217 10.70 11.64 8.28
C HIS A 217 10.41 13.03 8.85
N GLU A 218 11.41 13.73 9.39
CA GLU A 218 11.19 15.05 10.01
C GLU A 218 10.59 16.07 9.01
N ALA A 219 10.94 15.96 7.72
CA ALA A 219 10.39 16.82 6.67
C ALA A 219 8.99 16.36 6.19
N ASP A 220 8.72 15.07 6.14
CA ASP A 220 7.49 14.49 5.58
C ASP A 220 6.36 14.48 6.62
N LYS A 221 6.73 14.27 7.88
CA LYS A 221 5.85 14.38 9.04
C LYS A 221 5.18 15.75 9.11
N VAL A 222 5.96 16.81 8.90
CA VAL A 222 5.42 18.18 8.95
C VAL A 222 4.32 18.37 7.90
N THR A 223 4.44 17.76 6.71
CA THR A 223 3.47 17.98 5.62
C THR A 223 2.18 17.17 5.82
N THR A 224 2.27 15.88 6.18
CA THR A 224 1.08 15.04 6.42
C THR A 224 0.31 15.48 7.65
N ASP A 225 1.00 15.75 8.77
CA ASP A 225 0.37 16.19 10.00
C ASP A 225 -0.28 17.58 9.86
N VAL A 226 0.37 18.48 9.11
CA VAL A 226 -0.19 19.80 8.80
C VAL A 226 -1.45 19.68 7.96
N THR A 227 -1.46 18.78 6.97
CA THR A 227 -2.64 18.53 6.14
C THR A 227 -3.79 17.94 6.97
N ILE A 228 -3.51 16.89 7.77
CA ILE A 228 -4.52 16.27 8.65
C ILE A 228 -5.08 17.31 9.65
N ALA A 229 -4.20 18.04 10.34
CA ALA A 229 -4.61 19.04 11.29
C ALA A 229 -5.46 20.15 10.64
N TYR A 230 -5.11 20.56 9.42
CA TYR A 230 -5.89 21.56 8.68
C TYR A 230 -7.28 21.02 8.30
N ILE A 231 -7.39 19.77 7.83
CA ILE A 231 -8.67 19.13 7.50
C ILE A 231 -9.54 19.03 8.75
N LEU A 232 -8.99 18.56 9.88
CA LEU A 232 -9.71 18.46 11.15
C LEU A 232 -10.17 19.84 11.66
N ASP A 233 -9.38 20.90 11.46
CA ASP A 233 -9.77 22.27 11.78
C ASP A 233 -10.95 22.74 10.89
N VAL A 234 -10.96 22.41 9.60
CA VAL A 234 -12.10 22.69 8.71
C VAL A 234 -13.35 21.94 9.18
N ILE A 235 -13.24 20.65 9.53
CA ILE A 235 -14.34 19.85 10.06
C ILE A 235 -14.90 20.49 11.33
N ASN A 236 -14.04 20.83 12.29
CA ASN A 236 -14.45 21.48 13.54
C ASN A 236 -15.12 22.84 13.32
N ARG A 237 -14.59 23.66 12.41
CA ARG A 237 -15.23 24.95 12.06
C ARG A 237 -16.62 24.74 11.45
N SER A 238 -16.74 23.77 10.53
CA SER A 238 -18.03 23.46 9.91
C SER A 238 -19.05 23.01 10.97
N LYS A 239 -18.65 22.20 11.94
CA LYS A 239 -19.49 21.76 13.05
C LYS A 239 -19.91 22.90 13.95
N ILE A 240 -18.98 23.78 14.34
CA ILE A 240 -19.27 24.92 15.25
C ILE A 240 -20.15 25.98 14.58
N GLN A 241 -19.94 26.24 13.29
CA GLN A 241 -20.61 27.30 12.55
C GLN A 241 -21.90 26.83 11.87
N GLY A 242 -22.19 25.52 11.84
CA GLY A 242 -23.34 24.96 11.13
C GLY A 242 -23.19 25.09 9.61
N GLU A 243 -21.99 24.91 9.07
CA GLU A 243 -21.69 25.17 7.67
C GLU A 243 -21.37 23.87 6.91
N LYS A 244 -21.44 23.94 5.58
CA LYS A 244 -21.06 22.86 4.68
C LYS A 244 -19.75 23.19 3.98
N SER A 245 -18.79 22.28 4.04
CA SER A 245 -17.44 22.51 3.54
C SER A 245 -16.92 21.34 2.69
N ILE A 246 -16.11 21.66 1.68
CA ILE A 246 -15.41 20.66 0.88
C ILE A 246 -13.92 20.99 0.78
N CYS A 247 -13.07 20.00 1.03
CA CYS A 247 -11.61 20.10 0.94
C CYS A 247 -11.10 19.28 -0.27
N PHE A 248 -10.31 19.90 -1.13
CA PHE A 248 -9.62 19.24 -2.23
C PHE A 248 -8.13 19.11 -1.92
N VAL A 249 -7.70 17.89 -1.61
CA VAL A 249 -6.32 17.55 -1.26
C VAL A 249 -5.61 16.97 -2.46
N THR A 250 -4.49 17.57 -2.86
CA THR A 250 -3.63 17.06 -3.93
C THR A 250 -2.36 16.43 -3.38
N GLY A 251 -1.67 15.68 -4.20
CA GLY A 251 -0.33 15.18 -3.84
C GLY A 251 0.29 14.30 -4.92
N VAL A 252 1.62 14.30 -4.93
CA VAL A 252 2.39 13.48 -5.87
C VAL A 252 2.05 11.99 -5.73
N PRO A 253 2.31 11.16 -6.75
CA PRO A 253 2.12 9.71 -6.63
C PRO A 253 2.90 9.14 -5.44
N GLY A 254 2.19 8.38 -4.57
CA GLY A 254 2.82 7.82 -3.36
C GLY A 254 2.95 8.78 -2.18
N ALA A 255 2.40 9.99 -2.22
CA ALA A 255 2.46 10.97 -1.13
C ALA A 255 1.59 10.64 0.11
N GLY A 256 0.95 9.45 0.14
CA GLY A 256 0.16 9.02 1.30
C GLY A 256 -1.24 9.63 1.37
N LYS A 257 -1.82 10.09 0.25
CA LYS A 257 -3.19 10.63 0.21
C LYS A 257 -4.21 9.70 0.88
N THR A 258 -4.20 8.43 0.49
CA THR A 258 -5.07 7.40 1.08
C THR A 258 -4.86 7.27 2.59
N LEU A 259 -3.60 7.37 3.05
CA LEU A 259 -3.26 7.33 4.47
C LEU A 259 -3.83 8.54 5.23
N VAL A 260 -3.68 9.75 4.67
CA VAL A 260 -4.29 10.99 5.23
C VAL A 260 -5.80 10.83 5.37
N GLY A 261 -6.46 10.30 4.34
CA GLY A 261 -7.92 10.08 4.38
C GLY A 261 -8.34 9.06 5.43
N LEU A 262 -7.62 7.96 5.57
CA LEU A 262 -7.88 6.95 6.60
C LEU A 262 -7.64 7.51 8.00
N ASP A 263 -6.58 8.30 8.22
CA ASP A 263 -6.29 8.90 9.52
C ASP A 263 -7.36 9.91 9.93
N VAL A 264 -7.80 10.77 9.01
CA VAL A 264 -8.93 11.69 9.24
C VAL A 264 -10.20 10.90 9.59
N ALA A 265 -10.49 9.81 8.86
CA ALA A 265 -11.65 8.97 9.13
C ALA A 265 -11.59 8.33 10.52
N VAL A 266 -10.45 7.79 10.92
CA VAL A 266 -10.25 7.16 12.23
C VAL A 266 -10.35 8.20 13.34
N LYS A 267 -9.63 9.34 13.25
CA LYS A 267 -9.64 10.39 14.25
C LYS A 267 -11.01 11.04 14.43
N GLN A 268 -11.81 11.08 13.36
CA GLN A 268 -13.17 11.61 13.42
C GLN A 268 -14.16 10.59 13.99
N SER A 269 -13.92 9.28 13.79
CA SER A 269 -14.85 8.23 14.20
C SER A 269 -14.60 7.69 15.61
N TYR A 270 -13.40 7.90 16.17
CA TYR A 270 -13.04 7.43 17.51
C TYR A 270 -12.70 8.60 18.43
N GLN A 271 -13.21 8.56 19.67
CA GLN A 271 -12.87 9.53 20.71
C GLN A 271 -11.51 9.19 21.35
N ASP A 272 -10.93 10.12 22.10
CA ASP A 272 -9.62 9.94 22.77
C ASP A 272 -9.58 8.73 23.72
N ASP A 273 -10.72 8.26 24.19
CA ASP A 273 -10.85 7.05 25.03
C ASP A 273 -11.00 5.74 24.24
N GLY A 274 -10.94 5.82 22.89
CA GLY A 274 -11.10 4.68 21.98
C GLY A 274 -12.55 4.25 21.77
N THR A 275 -13.55 5.00 22.22
CA THR A 275 -14.96 4.72 21.93
C THR A 275 -15.38 5.23 20.56
N PHE A 276 -16.16 4.43 19.83
CA PHE A 276 -16.68 4.81 18.52
C PHE A 276 -17.81 5.83 18.66
N SER A 277 -17.68 6.98 17.98
CA SER A 277 -18.74 8.01 17.94
C SER A 277 -19.69 7.70 16.79
N GLU A 278 -20.96 7.38 17.11
CA GLU A 278 -22.01 7.21 16.09
C GLU A 278 -22.54 8.55 15.56
N GLU A 279 -22.46 9.63 16.35
CA GLU A 279 -22.99 10.94 15.97
C GLU A 279 -22.08 11.76 15.05
N ASP A 280 -20.76 11.67 15.25
CA ASP A 280 -19.77 12.46 14.53
C ASP A 280 -18.95 11.62 13.55
N GLY A 281 -19.38 10.39 13.25
CA GLY A 281 -18.65 9.43 12.44
C GLY A 281 -18.29 9.97 11.06
N ALA A 282 -17.13 9.51 10.55
CA ALA A 282 -16.68 9.74 9.20
C ALA A 282 -16.73 8.47 8.40
N VAL A 283 -17.10 8.57 7.13
CA VAL A 283 -17.01 7.45 6.20
C VAL A 283 -15.91 7.68 5.18
N TYR A 284 -14.99 6.70 5.07
CA TYR A 284 -13.98 6.63 4.01
C TYR A 284 -14.54 5.85 2.83
N LEU A 285 -14.61 6.52 1.68
CA LEU A 285 -15.22 6.02 0.45
C LEU A 285 -14.17 5.92 -0.67
N SER A 286 -14.02 4.75 -1.26
CA SER A 286 -13.17 4.57 -2.43
C SER A 286 -13.92 3.92 -3.57
N GLY A 287 -13.63 4.37 -4.79
CA GLY A 287 -14.11 3.74 -6.02
C GLY A 287 -13.40 2.41 -6.34
N ASN A 288 -12.36 2.06 -5.58
CA ASN A 288 -11.57 0.85 -5.77
C ASN A 288 -12.06 -0.28 -4.85
N GLY A 289 -12.96 -1.13 -5.35
CA GLY A 289 -13.51 -2.27 -4.60
C GLY A 289 -12.44 -3.21 -4.03
N PRO A 290 -11.45 -3.67 -4.81
CA PRO A 290 -10.33 -4.46 -4.31
C PRO A 290 -9.61 -3.84 -3.11
N LEU A 291 -9.28 -2.55 -3.18
CA LEU A 291 -8.62 -1.84 -2.06
C LEU A 291 -9.50 -1.85 -0.80
N VAL A 292 -10.78 -1.49 -0.94
CA VAL A 292 -11.73 -1.49 0.19
C VAL A 292 -11.85 -2.88 0.81
N ALA A 293 -11.99 -3.93 -0.02
CA ALA A 293 -12.12 -5.30 0.46
C ALA A 293 -10.88 -5.77 1.23
N VAL A 294 -9.69 -5.52 0.67
CA VAL A 294 -8.40 -5.89 1.30
C VAL A 294 -8.20 -5.15 2.62
N LEU A 295 -8.46 -3.84 2.66
CA LEU A 295 -8.36 -3.05 3.90
C LEU A 295 -9.35 -3.52 4.95
N THR A 296 -10.61 -3.70 4.57
CA THR A 296 -11.67 -4.16 5.49
C THR A 296 -11.32 -5.52 6.10
N GLU A 297 -10.88 -6.46 5.28
CA GLU A 297 -10.51 -7.80 5.77
C GLU A 297 -9.25 -7.78 6.64
N ALA A 298 -8.23 -7.01 6.25
CA ALA A 298 -6.99 -6.89 7.01
C ALA A 298 -7.23 -6.33 8.42
N LEU A 299 -8.04 -5.26 8.52
CA LEU A 299 -8.41 -4.65 9.80
C LEU A 299 -9.34 -5.55 10.63
N ALA A 300 -10.27 -6.25 9.97
CA ALA A 300 -11.17 -7.18 10.65
C ALA A 300 -10.41 -8.37 11.24
N ARG A 301 -9.43 -8.93 10.52
CA ARG A 301 -8.57 -10.03 11.03
C ARG A 301 -7.75 -9.58 12.23
N ASP A 302 -7.23 -8.36 12.19
CA ASP A 302 -6.46 -7.79 13.27
C ASP A 302 -7.32 -7.55 14.53
N ASN A 303 -8.48 -6.90 14.36
CA ASN A 303 -9.46 -6.69 15.43
C ASN A 303 -9.90 -8.03 16.07
N TYR A 304 -10.21 -9.02 15.25
CA TYR A 304 -10.57 -10.37 15.73
C TYR A 304 -9.44 -11.00 16.56
N LYS A 305 -8.19 -10.92 16.08
CA LYS A 305 -7.03 -11.48 16.81
C LYS A 305 -6.87 -10.83 18.18
N LYS A 306 -6.95 -9.51 18.26
CA LYS A 306 -6.85 -8.75 19.52
C LYS A 306 -7.96 -9.06 20.50
N SER A 307 -9.22 -9.17 20.02
CA SER A 307 -10.34 -9.56 20.86
C SER A 307 -10.12 -10.95 21.46
N ARG A 308 -9.57 -11.88 20.68
CA ARG A 308 -9.21 -13.23 21.18
C ARG A 308 -8.09 -13.18 22.22
N GLU A 309 -7.08 -12.36 22.03
CA GLU A 309 -6.00 -12.17 23.00
C GLU A 309 -6.50 -11.57 24.32
N LYS A 310 -7.53 -10.70 24.26
CA LYS A 310 -8.23 -10.17 25.44
C LYS A 310 -9.24 -11.14 26.06
N GLY A 311 -9.46 -12.32 25.47
CA GLY A 311 -10.41 -13.32 25.95
C GLY A 311 -11.88 -13.02 25.60
N GLU A 312 -12.14 -12.10 24.66
CA GLU A 312 -13.49 -11.77 24.21
C GLU A 312 -14.02 -12.81 23.22
N ASP A 313 -15.32 -13.17 23.33
CA ASP A 313 -15.98 -14.07 22.37
C ASP A 313 -16.55 -13.31 21.18
N LYS A 314 -15.67 -12.73 20.36
CA LYS A 314 -16.01 -11.97 19.16
C LYS A 314 -15.83 -12.85 17.93
N LYS A 315 -16.73 -12.72 16.92
CA LYS A 315 -16.61 -13.43 15.65
C LYS A 315 -15.94 -12.53 14.60
N LEU A 316 -15.23 -13.12 13.65
CA LEU A 316 -14.64 -12.38 12.53
C LEU A 316 -15.70 -11.62 11.71
N SER A 317 -16.93 -12.18 11.58
CA SER A 317 -18.06 -11.49 10.93
C SER A 317 -18.45 -10.18 11.61
N ASP A 318 -18.34 -10.12 12.95
CA ASP A 318 -18.67 -8.93 13.70
C ASP A 318 -17.60 -7.86 13.54
N SER A 319 -16.33 -8.27 13.55
CA SER A 319 -15.21 -7.39 13.23
C SER A 319 -15.31 -6.82 11.81
N ARG A 320 -15.68 -7.62 10.80
CA ARG A 320 -15.93 -7.12 9.44
C ARG A 320 -17.06 -6.09 9.39
N ARG A 321 -18.13 -6.31 10.15
CA ARG A 321 -19.26 -5.38 10.22
C ARG A 321 -18.85 -4.03 10.83
N GLU A 322 -18.04 -4.05 11.88
CA GLU A 322 -17.52 -2.83 12.51
C GLU A 322 -16.68 -2.02 11.55
N VAL A 323 -15.68 -2.64 10.90
CA VAL A 323 -14.83 -1.96 9.93
C VAL A 323 -15.63 -1.42 8.75
N SER A 324 -16.64 -2.17 8.29
CA SER A 324 -17.51 -1.74 7.19
C SER A 324 -18.42 -0.54 7.52
N LYS A 325 -18.48 -0.09 8.77
CA LYS A 325 -19.18 1.14 9.13
C LYS A 325 -18.43 2.38 8.61
N PHE A 326 -17.10 2.39 8.70
CA PHE A 326 -16.31 3.56 8.35
C PHE A 326 -15.48 3.43 7.05
N ILE A 327 -15.30 2.21 6.50
CA ILE A 327 -14.66 1.98 5.19
C ILE A 327 -15.67 1.34 4.25
N GLN A 328 -16.03 2.02 3.16
CA GLN A 328 -17.04 1.54 2.23
C GLN A 328 -16.62 1.77 0.77
N ILE A 329 -17.13 0.90 -0.11
CA ILE A 329 -17.05 1.17 -1.54
C ILE A 329 -18.11 2.21 -1.93
N ILE A 330 -17.70 3.21 -2.72
CA ILE A 330 -18.56 4.32 -3.15
C ILE A 330 -19.86 3.85 -3.81
N HIS A 331 -19.84 2.71 -4.51
CA HIS A 331 -21.04 2.16 -5.16
C HIS A 331 -22.09 1.70 -4.13
N ARG A 332 -21.68 1.12 -3.00
CA ARG A 332 -22.60 0.73 -1.93
C ARG A 332 -23.21 1.96 -1.26
N TYR A 333 -22.38 2.96 -0.93
CA TYR A 333 -22.84 4.23 -0.38
C TYR A 333 -23.88 4.88 -1.29
N ARG A 334 -23.57 5.00 -2.59
CA ARG A 334 -24.48 5.52 -3.61
C ARG A 334 -25.81 4.76 -3.66
N ASP A 335 -25.74 3.41 -3.74
CA ASP A 335 -26.93 2.57 -3.85
C ASP A 335 -27.83 2.67 -2.60
N ASN A 336 -27.25 2.81 -1.42
CA ASN A 336 -27.96 3.07 -0.16
C ASN A 336 -28.68 4.43 -0.20
N MET A 337 -28.02 5.47 -0.69
CA MET A 337 -28.64 6.79 -0.83
C MET A 337 -29.74 6.81 -1.88
N LEU A 338 -29.53 6.14 -3.03
CA LEU A 338 -30.53 6.02 -4.09
C LEU A 338 -31.78 5.22 -3.63
N ALA A 339 -31.64 4.30 -2.68
CA ALA A 339 -32.76 3.57 -2.11
C ALA A 339 -33.72 4.45 -1.30
N LYS A 340 -33.26 5.62 -0.83
CA LYS A 340 -34.06 6.60 -0.07
C LYS A 340 -34.84 7.60 -0.95
N ILE A 341 -34.52 7.71 -2.23
CA ILE A 341 -35.13 8.72 -3.09
C ILE A 341 -36.54 8.31 -3.58
N LYS A 342 -37.35 9.33 -3.93
CA LYS A 342 -38.56 9.14 -4.72
C LYS A 342 -38.17 8.65 -6.13
N ASN A 343 -38.81 7.58 -6.60
CA ASN A 343 -38.55 7.00 -7.90
C ASN A 343 -39.90 6.65 -8.58
N PRO A 344 -40.17 7.12 -9.79
CA PRO A 344 -39.27 7.79 -10.74
C PRO A 344 -38.93 9.23 -10.37
N VAL A 345 -37.76 9.71 -10.86
CA VAL A 345 -37.31 11.10 -10.71
C VAL A 345 -38.26 12.02 -11.49
N VAL A 346 -38.77 13.03 -10.85
CA VAL A 346 -39.72 14.01 -11.44
C VAL A 346 -39.00 15.37 -11.56
N ASN A 347 -39.22 16.04 -12.67
CA ASN A 347 -38.67 17.38 -12.98
C ASN A 347 -37.13 17.50 -12.93
N GLY A 348 -36.39 16.37 -12.98
CA GLY A 348 -34.93 16.38 -12.96
C GLY A 348 -34.32 16.70 -11.59
N GLU A 349 -35.09 16.60 -10.51
CA GLU A 349 -34.63 16.79 -9.14
C GLU A 349 -34.74 15.51 -8.33
N LEU A 350 -33.78 15.29 -7.42
CA LEU A 350 -33.80 14.19 -6.47
C LEU A 350 -34.47 14.64 -5.18
N GLU A 351 -35.43 13.87 -4.72
CA GLU A 351 -36.10 14.10 -3.44
C GLU A 351 -36.03 12.84 -2.56
N ILE A 352 -35.82 13.03 -1.26
CA ILE A 352 -35.89 11.96 -0.28
C ILE A 352 -37.36 11.54 -0.10
N ASP A 353 -37.61 10.23 -0.06
CA ASP A 353 -38.87 9.64 0.31
C ASP A 353 -38.84 9.33 1.83
N PRO A 354 -39.62 10.04 2.65
CA PRO A 354 -39.55 9.91 4.11
C PRO A 354 -39.82 8.48 4.59
N ASP A 355 -40.76 7.78 3.95
CA ASP A 355 -41.14 6.42 4.37
C ASP A 355 -40.02 5.41 4.08
N LYS A 356 -39.31 5.58 2.98
CA LYS A 356 -38.15 4.76 2.65
C LYS A 356 -36.96 5.07 3.54
N ALA A 357 -36.73 6.35 3.85
CA ALA A 357 -35.65 6.77 4.73
C ALA A 357 -35.82 6.15 6.14
N VAL A 358 -37.02 6.22 6.72
CA VAL A 358 -37.34 5.62 8.03
C VAL A 358 -37.14 4.09 8.03
N LYS A 359 -37.62 3.40 6.98
CA LYS A 359 -37.44 1.94 6.87
C LYS A 359 -35.97 1.53 6.78
N LEU A 360 -35.15 2.28 6.09
CA LEU A 360 -33.70 2.02 5.98
C LEU A 360 -32.99 2.30 7.30
N GLN A 361 -33.36 3.34 8.00
CA GLN A 361 -32.83 3.68 9.33
C GLN A 361 -33.14 2.56 10.34
N GLN A 362 -34.35 2.03 10.36
CA GLN A 362 -34.74 0.90 11.21
C GLN A 362 -33.98 -0.39 10.91
N SER A 363 -33.45 -0.53 9.69
CA SER A 363 -32.61 -1.69 9.28
C SER A 363 -31.13 -1.50 9.61
N GLY A 364 -30.72 -0.41 10.27
CA GLY A 364 -29.34 -0.09 10.59
C GLY A 364 -28.54 0.51 9.41
N TYR A 365 -29.23 0.85 8.31
CA TYR A 365 -28.67 1.52 7.14
C TYR A 365 -29.39 2.85 6.98
N GLY A 366 -28.78 3.97 7.28
CA GLY A 366 -29.57 5.12 6.92
C GLY A 366 -29.20 6.48 7.45
N GLU A 367 -28.27 6.60 8.32
CA GLU A 367 -27.76 7.92 8.67
C GLU A 367 -26.80 8.40 7.59
N VAL A 368 -26.90 9.68 7.25
CA VAL A 368 -25.91 10.35 6.41
C VAL A 368 -24.82 10.79 7.35
N GLU A 369 -23.61 10.33 7.12
CA GLU A 369 -22.45 10.77 7.90
C GLU A 369 -22.26 12.28 7.76
N HIS A 370 -21.74 12.94 8.78
CA HIS A 370 -21.36 14.36 8.69
C HIS A 370 -20.09 14.56 7.87
N VAL A 371 -19.20 13.59 7.88
CA VAL A 371 -17.92 13.66 7.18
C VAL A 371 -17.80 12.50 6.19
N ALA A 372 -17.52 12.82 4.93
CA ALA A 372 -17.22 11.82 3.90
C ALA A 372 -15.87 12.11 3.24
N ILE A 373 -15.00 11.11 3.22
CA ILE A 373 -13.69 11.17 2.58
C ILE A 373 -13.73 10.36 1.30
N PHE A 374 -13.54 11.01 0.16
CA PHE A 374 -13.51 10.35 -1.16
C PHE A 374 -12.07 10.17 -1.62
N ASP A 375 -11.60 8.93 -1.61
CA ASP A 375 -10.31 8.58 -2.19
C ASP A 375 -10.42 8.42 -3.70
N GLU A 376 -9.40 8.90 -4.40
CA GLU A 376 -9.37 8.97 -5.87
C GLU A 376 -10.59 9.72 -6.45
N ALA A 377 -10.91 10.88 -5.86
CA ALA A 377 -12.13 11.64 -6.17
C ALA A 377 -12.23 12.04 -7.67
N GLN A 378 -11.10 12.15 -8.39
CA GLN A 378 -11.08 12.39 -9.84
C GLN A 378 -11.73 11.27 -10.65
N ARG A 379 -11.99 10.09 -10.06
CA ARG A 379 -12.60 8.94 -10.71
C ARG A 379 -14.13 8.93 -10.68
N ALA A 380 -14.76 9.91 -10.04
CA ALA A 380 -16.21 10.06 -10.03
C ALA A 380 -16.76 10.06 -11.47
N TRP A 381 -17.90 9.40 -11.66
CA TRP A 381 -18.46 9.20 -12.98
C TRP A 381 -19.14 10.44 -13.53
N THR A 382 -18.98 10.68 -14.85
CA THR A 382 -19.73 11.70 -15.56
C THR A 382 -21.25 11.41 -15.52
N HIS A 383 -22.05 12.45 -15.69
CA HIS A 383 -23.51 12.32 -15.73
C HIS A 383 -23.97 11.22 -16.73
N LYS A 384 -23.41 11.21 -17.94
CA LYS A 384 -23.73 10.21 -18.95
C LYS A 384 -23.50 8.78 -18.47
N ARG A 385 -22.35 8.53 -17.85
CA ARG A 385 -21.98 7.18 -17.39
C ARG A 385 -22.88 6.69 -16.27
N ILE A 386 -23.13 7.50 -15.24
CA ILE A 386 -23.99 7.12 -14.12
C ILE A 386 -25.45 6.96 -14.57
N ALA A 387 -25.97 7.84 -15.43
CA ALA A 387 -27.31 7.73 -15.96
C ALA A 387 -27.51 6.46 -16.79
N ASP A 388 -26.57 6.12 -17.68
CA ASP A 388 -26.58 4.87 -18.45
C ASP A 388 -26.51 3.63 -17.56
N TYR A 389 -25.74 3.66 -16.49
CA TYR A 389 -25.63 2.59 -15.51
C TYR A 389 -26.93 2.37 -14.75
N LEU A 390 -27.52 3.43 -14.20
CA LEU A 390 -28.76 3.38 -13.44
C LEU A 390 -29.99 3.06 -14.29
N LYS A 391 -29.99 3.42 -15.58
CA LYS A 391 -31.03 3.03 -16.52
C LYS A 391 -31.08 1.51 -16.75
N ARG A 392 -29.94 0.83 -16.75
CA ARG A 392 -29.87 -0.63 -16.97
C ARG A 392 -30.19 -1.43 -15.70
N GLY A 393 -30.14 -0.79 -14.53
CA GLY A 393 -30.14 -1.44 -13.21
C GLY A 393 -28.75 -1.93 -12.85
N GLY A 394 -28.20 -1.42 -11.75
CA GLY A 394 -26.84 -1.69 -11.30
C GLY A 394 -26.52 -3.16 -11.09
N THR A 395 -25.24 -3.48 -11.09
CA THR A 395 -24.72 -4.87 -11.02
C THR A 395 -24.56 -5.39 -9.59
N TYR A 396 -24.52 -4.51 -8.59
CA TYR A 396 -24.27 -4.87 -7.19
C TYR A 396 -25.60 -5.05 -6.41
N GLY A 397 -26.04 -6.31 -6.26
CA GLY A 397 -27.04 -6.77 -5.29
C GLY A 397 -28.47 -6.21 -5.37
N ASN A 398 -28.63 -4.92 -5.51
CA ASN A 398 -29.90 -4.24 -5.68
C ASN A 398 -30.04 -3.72 -7.11
N LYS A 399 -30.90 -4.34 -7.89
CA LYS A 399 -31.23 -3.91 -9.25
C LYS A 399 -32.09 -2.63 -9.26
N LEU A 400 -31.67 -1.62 -8.52
CA LEU A 400 -32.38 -0.34 -8.47
C LEU A 400 -32.23 0.36 -9.82
N LYS A 401 -33.32 0.50 -10.54
CA LYS A 401 -33.36 1.29 -11.77
C LYS A 401 -33.83 2.70 -11.43
N VAL A 402 -33.00 3.67 -11.78
CA VAL A 402 -33.37 5.09 -11.68
C VAL A 402 -33.26 5.70 -13.08
N PRO A 403 -34.31 5.60 -13.92
CA PRO A 403 -34.32 6.23 -15.22
C PRO A 403 -34.30 7.76 -15.08
N ASN A 404 -33.63 8.44 -16.02
CA ASN A 404 -33.52 9.90 -16.08
C ASN A 404 -32.78 10.49 -14.85
N PHE A 405 -31.79 9.77 -14.33
CA PHE A 405 -30.94 10.28 -13.24
C PHE A 405 -30.31 11.63 -13.66
N PRO A 406 -30.42 12.72 -12.85
CA PRO A 406 -30.26 14.08 -13.36
C PRO A 406 -28.88 14.70 -13.18
N MET A 407 -27.91 14.00 -12.57
CA MET A 407 -26.63 14.60 -12.20
C MET A 407 -25.44 13.67 -12.35
N SER A 408 -24.21 14.22 -12.27
CA SER A 408 -22.99 13.42 -12.21
C SER A 408 -22.83 12.74 -10.84
N GLU A 409 -21.91 11.76 -10.73
CA GLU A 409 -21.63 11.10 -9.46
C GLU A 409 -21.08 12.09 -8.44
N ALA A 410 -20.21 13.02 -8.86
CA ALA A 410 -19.71 14.08 -8.00
C ALA A 410 -20.84 14.95 -7.43
N ALA A 411 -21.76 15.41 -8.29
CA ALA A 411 -22.92 16.18 -7.86
C ALA A 411 -23.83 15.40 -6.90
N PHE A 412 -24.02 14.10 -7.16
CA PHE A 412 -24.81 13.24 -6.29
C PHE A 412 -24.19 13.03 -4.90
N LEU A 413 -22.88 12.90 -4.84
CA LEU A 413 -22.16 12.75 -3.57
C LEU A 413 -22.24 14.03 -2.73
N ILE A 414 -22.12 15.22 -3.34
CA ILE A 414 -22.36 16.49 -2.65
C ILE A 414 -23.83 16.55 -2.22
N TRP A 415 -24.79 16.25 -3.11
CA TRP A 415 -26.20 16.24 -2.80
C TRP A 415 -26.54 15.34 -1.62
N SER A 416 -25.88 14.18 -1.48
CA SER A 416 -26.15 13.23 -0.40
C SER A 416 -25.81 13.80 0.98
N LEU A 417 -24.70 14.53 1.10
CA LEU A 417 -24.31 15.20 2.34
C LEU A 417 -25.06 16.54 2.52
N ASP A 418 -25.51 17.15 1.43
CA ASP A 418 -26.33 18.37 1.48
C ASP A 418 -27.71 18.15 2.10
N GLN A 419 -28.14 16.89 2.24
CA GLN A 419 -29.35 16.53 2.97
C GLN A 419 -29.24 16.72 4.49
N ARG A 420 -28.04 16.92 5.03
CA ARG A 420 -27.88 17.31 6.43
C ARG A 420 -28.37 18.74 6.61
N GLU A 421 -29.16 18.98 7.67
CA GLU A 421 -29.70 20.32 7.97
C GLU A 421 -28.68 21.16 8.73
N ASP A 422 -27.80 20.53 9.50
CA ASP A 422 -26.84 21.15 10.41
C ASP A 422 -25.52 21.50 9.73
N TRP A 423 -24.63 20.53 9.59
CA TRP A 423 -23.31 20.72 8.99
C TRP A 423 -22.85 19.46 8.22
N ALA A 424 -21.93 19.65 7.30
CA ALA A 424 -21.29 18.53 6.62
C ALA A 424 -19.89 18.91 6.08
N THR A 425 -18.98 17.95 6.02
CA THR A 425 -17.67 18.16 5.40
C THR A 425 -17.33 17.01 4.43
N ILE A 426 -16.92 17.38 3.23
CA ILE A 426 -16.40 16.44 2.22
C ILE A 426 -14.90 16.64 2.10
N VAL A 427 -14.14 15.55 2.07
CA VAL A 427 -12.69 15.56 1.78
C VAL A 427 -12.45 14.77 0.51
N CYS A 428 -12.00 15.43 -0.54
CA CYS A 428 -11.66 14.82 -1.83
C CYS A 428 -10.14 14.66 -1.95
N LEU A 429 -9.66 13.41 -1.99
CA LEU A 429 -8.25 13.11 -2.24
C LEU A 429 -8.05 12.91 -3.75
N ILE A 430 -7.15 13.70 -4.35
CA ILE A 430 -6.99 13.78 -5.81
C ILE A 430 -5.60 13.36 -6.22
N GLY A 431 -5.51 12.37 -7.11
CA GLY A 431 -4.28 11.95 -7.78
C GLY A 431 -4.20 12.53 -9.20
N GLY A 432 -3.10 13.20 -9.56
CA GLY A 432 -2.88 13.67 -10.93
C GLY A 432 -2.52 12.53 -11.89
N GLY A 433 -3.09 12.54 -13.10
CA GLY A 433 -2.70 11.66 -14.21
C GLY A 433 -2.90 10.15 -14.01
N GLN A 434 -3.81 9.75 -13.11
CA GLN A 434 -4.08 8.33 -12.79
C GLN A 434 -5.46 7.83 -13.26
N GLU A 435 -6.11 8.53 -14.19
CA GLU A 435 -7.36 8.07 -14.79
C GLU A 435 -7.08 6.83 -15.66
N ILE A 436 -7.77 5.73 -15.36
CA ILE A 436 -7.57 4.44 -16.04
C ILE A 436 -8.86 3.89 -16.69
N ASN A 437 -10.00 4.58 -16.57
CA ASN A 437 -11.27 4.14 -17.12
C ASN A 437 -12.01 5.24 -17.86
N THR A 438 -12.73 4.84 -18.94
CA THR A 438 -13.65 5.70 -19.69
C THR A 438 -14.77 6.24 -18.82
N GLY A 439 -15.02 7.57 -18.90
CA GLY A 439 -16.11 8.23 -18.21
C GLY A 439 -15.81 8.61 -16.75
N GLU A 440 -14.54 8.60 -16.36
CA GLU A 440 -14.07 9.31 -15.17
C GLU A 440 -14.04 10.82 -15.47
N ALA A 441 -14.59 11.61 -14.55
CA ALA A 441 -14.96 13.01 -14.84
C ALA A 441 -13.86 14.02 -14.47
N GLY A 442 -12.80 13.55 -13.83
CA GLY A 442 -11.79 14.44 -13.25
C GLY A 442 -12.37 15.36 -12.17
N ILE A 443 -11.64 16.41 -11.81
CA ILE A 443 -12.10 17.41 -10.82
C ILE A 443 -13.15 18.37 -11.38
N SER A 444 -13.23 18.51 -12.69
CA SER A 444 -14.10 19.51 -13.34
C SER A 444 -15.57 19.34 -13.00
N GLU A 445 -16.05 18.10 -12.86
CA GLU A 445 -17.45 17.83 -12.48
C GLU A 445 -17.76 18.21 -11.02
N TRP A 446 -16.80 18.07 -10.11
CA TRP A 446 -16.95 18.51 -8.73
C TRP A 446 -17.10 20.05 -8.67
N ILE A 447 -16.24 20.76 -9.40
CA ILE A 447 -16.26 22.23 -9.46
C ILE A 447 -17.54 22.72 -10.15
N ALA A 448 -17.95 22.09 -11.23
CA ALA A 448 -19.20 22.43 -11.91
C ALA A 448 -20.41 22.24 -10.97
N ALA A 449 -20.47 21.13 -10.25
CA ALA A 449 -21.53 20.87 -9.28
C ALA A 449 -21.58 21.94 -8.17
N LEU A 450 -20.44 22.34 -7.63
CA LEU A 450 -20.33 23.38 -6.60
C LEU A 450 -20.80 24.74 -7.14
N ASN A 451 -20.42 25.11 -8.34
CA ASN A 451 -20.82 26.38 -8.94
C ASN A 451 -22.31 26.44 -9.32
N GLU A 452 -22.85 25.35 -9.86
CA GLU A 452 -24.19 25.34 -10.45
C GLU A 452 -25.28 24.95 -9.46
N ARG A 453 -24.99 24.01 -8.53
CA ARG A 453 -25.99 23.40 -7.66
C ARG A 453 -25.79 23.68 -6.17
N PHE A 454 -24.54 23.81 -5.74
CA PHE A 454 -24.17 23.93 -4.32
C PHE A 454 -23.29 25.15 -4.03
N PRO A 455 -23.66 26.37 -4.46
CA PRO A 455 -22.84 27.57 -4.29
C PRO A 455 -22.69 28.03 -2.81
N HIS A 456 -23.48 27.47 -1.90
CA HIS A 456 -23.45 27.75 -0.46
C HIS A 456 -22.35 26.94 0.28
N TRP A 457 -21.69 25.99 -0.37
CA TRP A 457 -20.59 25.24 0.22
C TRP A 457 -19.30 26.06 0.26
N ASN A 458 -18.59 25.99 1.37
CA ASN A 458 -17.25 26.55 1.50
C ASN A 458 -16.23 25.61 0.86
N VAL A 459 -15.39 26.14 -0.02
CA VAL A 459 -14.44 25.34 -0.82
C VAL A 459 -13.02 25.62 -0.38
N TYR A 460 -12.34 24.61 0.17
CA TYR A 460 -10.93 24.66 0.54
C TYR A 460 -10.13 23.86 -0.49
N ILE A 461 -9.19 24.49 -1.16
CA ILE A 461 -8.53 23.92 -2.33
C ILE A 461 -7.02 24.08 -2.24
N SER A 462 -6.29 23.03 -2.64
CA SER A 462 -4.84 23.07 -2.80
C SER A 462 -4.46 24.09 -3.89
N ASP A 463 -3.45 24.92 -3.63
CA ASP A 463 -2.89 25.86 -4.59
C ASP A 463 -2.34 25.16 -5.85
N LYS A 464 -1.86 23.92 -5.70
CA LYS A 464 -1.34 23.07 -6.77
C LYS A 464 -2.40 22.58 -7.76
N LEU A 465 -3.66 22.63 -7.38
CA LEU A 465 -4.76 22.25 -8.28
C LEU A 465 -4.89 23.17 -9.51
N THR A 466 -4.22 24.31 -9.50
CA THR A 466 -4.14 25.23 -10.63
C THR A 466 -3.16 24.80 -11.72
N GLU A 467 -2.30 23.79 -11.46
CA GLU A 467 -1.33 23.29 -12.41
C GLU A 467 -2.00 22.47 -13.54
N HIS A 468 -1.29 22.37 -14.68
CA HIS A 468 -1.84 21.76 -15.91
C HIS A 468 -2.24 20.28 -15.76
N GLU A 469 -1.68 19.57 -14.79
CA GLU A 469 -2.02 18.15 -14.50
C GLU A 469 -3.48 17.97 -14.03
N TYR A 470 -4.09 19.06 -13.52
CA TYR A 470 -5.45 19.05 -13.00
C TYR A 470 -6.34 19.92 -13.87
N ALA A 471 -7.41 19.36 -14.43
CA ALA A 471 -8.37 20.06 -15.28
C ALA A 471 -7.71 20.96 -16.36
N GLU A 472 -6.57 20.53 -16.91
CA GLU A 472 -5.80 21.27 -17.91
C GLU A 472 -5.43 22.70 -17.48
N GLY A 473 -5.22 22.93 -16.18
CA GLY A 473 -4.93 24.23 -15.59
C GLY A 473 -6.11 25.22 -15.53
N ARG A 474 -7.35 24.77 -15.85
CA ARG A 474 -8.54 25.64 -15.90
C ARG A 474 -9.29 25.77 -14.57
N VAL A 475 -8.75 25.25 -13.48
CA VAL A 475 -9.42 25.28 -12.17
C VAL A 475 -9.78 26.72 -11.74
N ASN A 476 -8.87 27.67 -11.93
CA ASN A 476 -9.13 29.07 -11.62
C ASN A 476 -10.28 29.68 -12.43
N GLU A 477 -10.48 29.25 -13.67
CA GLU A 477 -11.60 29.72 -14.50
C GLU A 477 -12.92 29.13 -14.00
N LEU A 478 -12.90 27.87 -13.62
CA LEU A 478 -14.07 27.17 -13.08
C LEU A 478 -14.52 27.77 -11.73
N LEU A 479 -13.58 28.25 -10.92
CA LEU A 479 -13.86 28.80 -9.58
C LEU A 479 -14.17 30.31 -9.57
N LYS A 480 -14.09 31.01 -10.70
CA LYS A 480 -14.34 32.47 -10.77
C LYS A 480 -15.72 32.92 -10.23
N HIS A 481 -16.69 32.04 -10.24
CA HIS A 481 -18.07 32.36 -9.83
C HIS A 481 -18.39 31.89 -8.40
N ASN A 482 -17.49 31.21 -7.71
CA ASN A 482 -17.68 30.78 -6.34
C ASN A 482 -16.98 31.78 -5.39
N GLN A 483 -17.76 32.40 -4.49
CA GLN A 483 -17.27 33.44 -3.55
C GLN A 483 -16.62 32.83 -2.28
N ASN A 484 -16.85 31.54 -2.01
CA ASN A 484 -16.43 30.89 -0.77
C ASN A 484 -15.24 29.97 -0.98
N VAL A 485 -14.21 30.43 -1.73
CA VAL A 485 -13.03 29.63 -2.05
C VAL A 485 -11.82 30.10 -1.26
N VAL A 486 -11.17 29.15 -0.57
CA VAL A 486 -9.93 29.37 0.19
C VAL A 486 -8.84 28.47 -0.40
N PHE A 487 -7.79 29.09 -0.93
CA PHE A 487 -6.58 28.37 -1.38
C PHE A 487 -5.62 28.15 -0.21
N SER A 488 -5.04 26.94 -0.13
CA SER A 488 -4.11 26.60 0.95
C SER A 488 -3.03 25.63 0.44
N ASP A 489 -1.77 25.96 0.70
CA ASP A 489 -0.61 25.10 0.48
C ASP A 489 -0.63 23.86 1.41
N LYS A 490 -1.31 23.95 2.55
CA LYS A 490 -1.48 22.85 3.50
C LYS A 490 -2.30 21.68 2.96
N LEU A 491 -3.01 21.85 1.86
CA LEU A 491 -3.77 20.81 1.17
C LEU A 491 -2.98 20.15 0.05
N HIS A 492 -1.64 20.31 0.00
CA HIS A 492 -0.76 19.65 -0.94
C HIS A 492 0.25 18.74 -0.25
N LEU A 493 0.27 17.47 -0.64
CA LEU A 493 1.25 16.49 -0.20
C LEU A 493 2.39 16.44 -1.24
N GLY A 494 3.42 17.24 -1.03
CA GLY A 494 4.51 17.45 -2.00
C GLY A 494 5.60 16.39 -1.97
N VAL A 495 5.64 15.53 -0.96
CA VAL A 495 6.70 14.54 -0.76
C VAL A 495 6.15 13.13 -0.90
N SER A 496 6.86 12.27 -1.63
CA SER A 496 6.49 10.86 -1.78
C SER A 496 6.90 10.07 -0.54
N LEU A 497 5.96 9.36 0.06
CA LEU A 497 6.23 8.42 1.17
C LEU A 497 6.78 7.06 0.68
N ARG A 498 7.03 6.88 -0.59
CA ARG A 498 7.59 5.63 -1.14
C ARG A 498 9.01 5.40 -0.66
N SER A 499 9.43 4.13 -0.63
CA SER A 499 10.79 3.78 -0.27
C SER A 499 11.78 4.62 -1.10
N PHE A 500 12.90 5.01 -0.51
CA PHE A 500 13.95 5.77 -1.20
C PHE A 500 14.39 5.10 -2.52
N ARG A 501 14.19 3.77 -2.64
CA ARG A 501 14.44 2.99 -3.85
C ARG A 501 13.40 3.26 -4.94
N ALA A 502 12.13 3.47 -4.57
CA ALA A 502 11.03 3.68 -5.52
C ALA A 502 10.79 5.15 -5.88
N GLU A 503 11.39 6.10 -5.18
CA GLU A 503 11.20 7.54 -5.41
C GLU A 503 11.62 7.95 -6.82
N ARG A 504 12.77 7.44 -7.31
CA ARG A 504 13.30 7.71 -8.65
C ARG A 504 12.60 6.92 -9.77
N LEU A 505 11.88 5.86 -9.39
CA LEU A 505 11.18 5.01 -10.34
C LEU A 505 10.13 5.78 -11.15
N SER A 506 9.44 6.73 -10.54
CA SER A 506 8.40 7.51 -11.24
C SER A 506 8.95 8.32 -12.40
N ALA A 507 10.13 8.94 -12.23
CA ALA A 507 10.81 9.67 -13.30
C ALA A 507 11.24 8.73 -14.44
N PHE A 508 11.85 7.59 -14.10
CA PHE A 508 12.21 6.56 -15.08
C PHE A 508 10.98 6.07 -15.87
N VAL A 509 9.89 5.72 -15.18
CA VAL A 509 8.66 5.24 -15.84
C VAL A 509 8.05 6.29 -16.75
N HIS A 510 8.07 7.56 -16.33
CA HIS A 510 7.62 8.65 -17.20
C HIS A 510 8.46 8.73 -18.48
N SER A 511 9.79 8.76 -18.36
CA SER A 511 10.71 8.84 -19.50
C SER A 511 10.63 7.61 -20.41
N LEU A 512 10.53 6.41 -19.81
CA LEU A 512 10.32 5.14 -20.54
C LEU A 512 9.08 5.17 -21.42
N LEU A 513 7.95 5.58 -20.87
CA LEU A 513 6.66 5.57 -21.58
C LEU A 513 6.51 6.73 -22.54
N SER A 514 7.26 7.83 -22.38
CA SER A 514 7.24 9.02 -23.23
C SER A 514 8.39 9.05 -24.24
N PHE A 515 9.24 8.02 -24.29
CA PHE A 515 10.42 7.95 -25.18
C PHE A 515 11.42 9.10 -24.97
N ASN A 516 11.55 9.59 -23.74
CA ASN A 516 12.55 10.62 -23.46
C ASN A 516 13.97 10.05 -23.56
N PRO A 517 14.94 10.83 -24.08
CA PRO A 517 16.33 10.37 -24.26
C PRO A 517 17.04 10.00 -22.96
N ASP A 518 16.62 10.54 -21.83
CA ASP A 518 17.19 10.34 -20.50
C ASP A 518 16.75 9.01 -19.82
N ALA A 519 15.87 8.24 -20.47
CA ALA A 519 15.34 7.01 -19.90
C ALA A 519 16.43 5.99 -19.49
N ALA A 520 17.51 5.86 -20.28
CA ALA A 520 18.62 4.97 -19.98
C ALA A 520 19.45 5.46 -18.77
N GLU A 521 19.65 6.77 -18.62
CA GLU A 521 20.34 7.37 -17.48
C GLU A 521 19.52 7.18 -16.20
N LEU A 522 18.21 7.45 -16.26
CA LEU A 522 17.30 7.25 -15.15
C LEU A 522 17.18 5.78 -14.75
N TYR A 523 17.24 4.83 -15.70
CA TYR A 523 17.32 3.41 -15.39
C TYR A 523 18.57 3.11 -14.55
N ASN A 524 19.74 3.56 -14.99
CA ASN A 524 20.99 3.34 -14.26
C ASN A 524 20.96 3.97 -12.86
N ASP A 525 20.37 5.15 -12.75
CA ASP A 525 20.20 5.83 -11.47
C ASP A 525 19.31 4.99 -10.51
N VAL A 526 18.16 4.50 -10.97
CA VAL A 526 17.24 3.64 -10.20
C VAL A 526 17.94 2.35 -9.72
N VAL A 527 18.67 1.67 -10.62
CA VAL A 527 19.35 0.42 -10.30
C VAL A 527 20.53 0.64 -9.33
N SER A 528 21.31 1.71 -9.52
CA SER A 528 22.45 2.04 -8.66
C SER A 528 22.03 2.35 -7.22
N HIS A 529 20.80 2.81 -7.03
CA HIS A 529 20.19 3.04 -5.71
C HIS A 529 19.50 1.81 -5.12
N GLY A 530 19.75 0.62 -5.68
CA GLY A 530 19.32 -0.65 -5.10
C GLY A 530 17.89 -1.06 -5.43
N TYR A 531 17.29 -0.52 -6.51
CA TYR A 531 16.01 -0.98 -7.04
C TYR A 531 16.27 -1.78 -8.33
N PRO A 532 16.34 -3.13 -8.27
CA PRO A 532 16.62 -3.97 -9.42
C PRO A 532 15.44 -3.96 -10.41
N ILE A 533 15.77 -3.69 -11.67
CA ILE A 533 14.86 -3.85 -12.81
C ILE A 533 15.56 -4.76 -13.80
N VAL A 534 14.94 -5.89 -14.12
CA VAL A 534 15.49 -6.87 -15.06
C VAL A 534 14.49 -7.21 -16.16
N LEU A 535 14.98 -7.70 -17.29
CA LEU A 535 14.20 -8.02 -18.48
C LEU A 535 14.32 -9.53 -18.80
N THR A 536 13.24 -10.16 -19.21
CA THR A 536 13.26 -11.56 -19.64
C THR A 536 12.20 -11.85 -20.70
N ARG A 537 12.45 -12.90 -21.50
CA ARG A 537 11.47 -13.48 -22.43
C ARG A 537 10.73 -14.70 -21.82
N SER A 538 11.28 -15.23 -20.71
CA SER A 538 10.80 -16.47 -20.07
C SER A 538 10.01 -16.18 -18.79
N MET A 539 8.76 -16.65 -18.77
CA MET A 539 7.93 -16.57 -17.56
C MET A 539 8.49 -17.44 -16.42
N GLU A 540 9.18 -18.51 -16.77
CA GLU A 540 9.81 -19.42 -15.80
C GLU A 540 10.97 -18.72 -15.08
N LYS A 541 11.86 -18.06 -15.83
CA LYS A 541 12.93 -17.22 -15.27
C LYS A 541 12.40 -16.07 -14.45
N ALA A 542 11.28 -15.44 -14.87
CA ALA A 542 10.64 -14.39 -14.11
C ALA A 542 10.16 -14.90 -12.74
N ARG A 543 9.50 -16.09 -12.69
CA ARG A 543 9.06 -16.70 -11.42
C ARG A 543 10.24 -17.08 -10.54
N GLU A 544 11.30 -17.62 -11.14
CA GLU A 544 12.53 -17.98 -10.41
C GLU A 544 13.17 -16.74 -9.78
N TRP A 545 13.33 -15.67 -10.56
CA TRP A 545 13.86 -14.40 -10.09
C TRP A 545 13.05 -13.83 -8.91
N LEU A 546 11.71 -13.83 -9.01
CA LEU A 546 10.84 -13.37 -7.92
C LEU A 546 11.05 -14.19 -6.64
N ARG A 547 11.11 -15.52 -6.75
CA ARG A 547 11.36 -16.41 -5.59
C ARG A 547 12.74 -16.20 -4.98
N GLN A 548 13.72 -15.85 -5.80
CA GLN A 548 15.08 -15.55 -5.32
C GLN A 548 15.14 -14.19 -4.63
N GLN A 549 14.38 -13.19 -5.08
CA GLN A 549 14.41 -11.86 -4.48
C GLN A 549 13.65 -11.79 -3.15
N ALA A 550 12.48 -12.42 -3.05
CA ALA A 550 11.63 -12.31 -1.89
C ALA A 550 12.14 -13.15 -0.71
N ARG A 551 12.28 -12.50 0.43
CA ARG A 551 12.71 -13.11 1.70
C ARG A 551 11.70 -12.79 2.81
N GLY A 552 11.67 -13.59 3.87
CA GLY A 552 10.75 -13.36 5.00
C GLY A 552 9.29 -13.30 4.55
N THR A 553 8.54 -12.29 4.97
CA THR A 553 7.14 -12.05 4.60
C THR A 553 6.96 -11.17 3.37
N GLN A 554 8.03 -10.85 2.64
CA GLN A 554 7.96 -10.05 1.42
C GLN A 554 7.03 -10.69 0.39
N GLN A 555 6.19 -9.85 -0.22
CA GLN A 555 5.19 -10.26 -1.20
C GLN A 555 5.72 -10.16 -2.62
N THR A 556 5.40 -11.17 -3.42
CA THR A 556 5.64 -11.17 -4.87
C THR A 556 4.31 -11.24 -5.61
N GLY A 557 4.28 -10.79 -6.88
CA GLY A 557 3.07 -10.92 -7.67
C GLY A 557 3.30 -10.74 -9.17
N ILE A 558 2.44 -11.36 -9.97
CA ILE A 558 2.39 -11.14 -11.42
C ILE A 558 1.34 -10.07 -11.70
N LEU A 559 1.74 -9.05 -12.47
CA LEU A 559 0.91 -7.91 -12.82
C LEU A 559 0.70 -7.85 -14.33
N ILE A 560 -0.53 -7.63 -14.77
CA ILE A 560 -0.92 -7.59 -16.18
C ILE A 560 -1.90 -6.45 -16.48
N SER A 561 -1.96 -6.02 -17.73
CA SER A 561 -3.04 -5.14 -18.19
C SER A 561 -4.38 -5.89 -18.24
N LYS A 562 -5.47 -5.26 -17.83
CA LYS A 562 -6.83 -5.84 -17.94
C LYS A 562 -7.24 -6.17 -19.39
N VAL A 563 -6.57 -5.57 -20.35
CA VAL A 563 -6.82 -5.81 -21.79
C VAL A 563 -6.02 -7.00 -22.30
N SER A 564 -5.02 -7.44 -21.54
CA SER A 564 -4.20 -8.62 -21.83
C SER A 564 -5.07 -9.87 -21.91
N ALA A 565 -4.75 -10.75 -22.84
CA ALA A 565 -5.63 -11.88 -23.16
C ALA A 565 -4.90 -13.21 -23.42
N ARG A 566 -3.57 -13.20 -23.65
CA ARG A 566 -2.88 -14.34 -24.25
C ARG A 566 -1.83 -15.02 -23.34
N PHE A 567 -2.08 -15.07 -22.04
CA PHE A 567 -1.13 -15.61 -21.05
C PHE A 567 -1.38 -17.06 -20.60
N LYS A 568 -2.54 -17.64 -20.91
CA LYS A 568 -2.82 -19.05 -20.58
C LYS A 568 -1.75 -20.03 -21.07
N PRO A 569 -1.17 -19.87 -22.30
CA PRO A 569 -0.05 -20.73 -22.72
C PRO A 569 1.23 -20.58 -21.90
N LEU A 570 1.34 -19.55 -21.06
CA LEU A 570 2.45 -19.33 -20.12
C LEU A 570 2.09 -19.80 -18.69
N ALA A 571 1.01 -20.58 -18.55
CA ALA A 571 0.47 -20.99 -17.26
C ALA A 571 0.22 -19.80 -16.30
N VAL A 572 -0.33 -18.69 -16.82
CA VAL A 572 -0.75 -17.54 -16.05
C VAL A 572 -2.25 -17.33 -16.22
N HIS A 573 -2.95 -17.29 -15.11
CA HIS A 573 -4.38 -17.05 -15.04
C HIS A 573 -4.64 -15.60 -14.62
N VAL A 574 -5.62 -14.97 -15.26
CA VAL A 574 -6.04 -13.62 -14.84
C VAL A 574 -6.89 -13.77 -13.58
N LEU A 575 -6.52 -13.07 -12.53
CA LEU A 575 -7.30 -13.04 -11.29
C LEU A 575 -8.72 -12.53 -11.58
N PRO A 576 -9.77 -13.30 -11.29
CA PRO A 576 -11.13 -12.85 -11.54
C PRO A 576 -11.44 -11.56 -10.76
N GLN A 577 -12.19 -10.65 -11.41
CA GLN A 577 -12.54 -9.36 -10.80
C GLN A 577 -13.65 -9.57 -9.74
N SER A 578 -13.26 -10.03 -8.55
CA SER A 578 -14.11 -10.05 -7.36
C SER A 578 -13.31 -9.51 -6.17
N GLU A 579 -14.02 -8.95 -5.22
CA GLU A 579 -13.43 -8.45 -3.97
C GLU A 579 -12.77 -9.57 -3.19
N ASP A 580 -13.41 -10.74 -3.07
CA ASP A 580 -12.88 -11.91 -2.37
C ASP A 580 -11.56 -12.42 -2.97
N ASN A 581 -11.44 -12.43 -4.29
CA ASN A 581 -10.22 -12.88 -4.96
C ASN A 581 -9.05 -11.90 -4.68
N ALA A 582 -9.30 -10.60 -4.64
CA ALA A 582 -8.29 -9.62 -4.27
C ALA A 582 -7.83 -9.83 -2.81
N VAL A 583 -8.78 -10.11 -1.90
CA VAL A 583 -8.47 -10.42 -0.50
C VAL A 583 -7.54 -11.63 -0.39
N HIS A 584 -7.85 -12.72 -1.06
CA HIS A 584 -7.00 -13.91 -1.05
C HIS A 584 -5.63 -13.64 -1.67
N TRP A 585 -5.59 -12.95 -2.79
CA TRP A 585 -4.34 -12.66 -3.50
C TRP A 585 -3.38 -11.82 -2.66
N PHE A 586 -3.87 -10.84 -1.87
CA PHE A 586 -3.05 -9.94 -1.06
C PHE A 586 -2.80 -10.42 0.38
N LEU A 587 -3.72 -11.17 0.98
CA LEU A 587 -3.67 -11.44 2.42
C LEU A 587 -3.41 -12.91 2.79
N GLU A 588 -3.45 -13.84 1.84
CA GLU A 588 -3.17 -15.23 2.15
C GLU A 588 -1.67 -15.53 2.17
N ASP A 589 -1.33 -16.55 2.94
CA ASP A 589 0.03 -17.04 3.14
C ASP A 589 0.63 -17.62 1.84
N LYS A 590 1.95 -17.72 1.78
CA LYS A 590 2.72 -18.29 0.65
C LYS A 590 2.31 -19.73 0.29
N THR A 591 1.70 -20.46 1.21
CA THR A 591 1.24 -21.84 1.02
C THR A 591 -0.15 -21.93 0.41
N ASP A 592 -0.92 -20.84 0.37
CA ASP A 592 -2.23 -20.80 -0.28
C ASP A 592 -2.06 -20.56 -1.79
N VAL A 593 -2.66 -21.41 -2.60
CA VAL A 593 -2.59 -21.33 -4.08
C VAL A 593 -3.18 -20.03 -4.65
N ARG A 594 -4.03 -19.35 -3.87
CA ARG A 594 -4.65 -18.07 -4.26
C ARG A 594 -3.79 -16.86 -3.91
N SER A 595 -2.72 -17.06 -3.14
CA SER A 595 -1.79 -16.00 -2.76
C SER A 595 -1.00 -15.48 -3.96
N SER A 596 -0.72 -14.19 -3.98
CA SER A 596 0.18 -13.57 -4.98
C SER A 596 1.54 -14.24 -5.05
N ASN A 597 2.04 -14.76 -3.93
CA ASN A 597 3.32 -15.43 -3.81
C ASN A 597 3.38 -16.79 -4.54
N TYR A 598 2.23 -17.39 -4.85
CA TYR A 598 2.16 -18.65 -5.59
C TYR A 598 2.52 -18.48 -7.06
N LEU A 599 2.38 -17.25 -7.62
CA LEU A 599 2.78 -16.85 -8.96
C LEU A 599 2.06 -17.61 -10.11
N GLU A 600 0.81 -17.98 -9.92
CA GLU A 600 -0.05 -18.57 -10.94
C GLU A 600 -1.16 -17.62 -11.39
N GLU A 601 -1.67 -16.80 -10.49
CA GLU A 601 -2.68 -15.79 -10.78
C GLU A 601 -2.08 -14.40 -10.90
N ALA A 602 -2.44 -13.69 -11.96
CA ALA A 602 -1.98 -12.34 -12.25
C ALA A 602 -3.06 -11.30 -11.95
N ALA A 603 -2.71 -10.29 -11.17
CA ALA A 603 -3.59 -9.17 -10.88
C ALA A 603 -3.50 -8.08 -11.95
N THR A 604 -4.63 -7.43 -12.23
CA THR A 604 -4.71 -6.32 -13.19
C THR A 604 -4.43 -4.98 -12.52
N GLU A 605 -4.16 -3.93 -13.31
CA GLU A 605 -3.97 -2.57 -12.82
C GLU A 605 -5.11 -2.08 -11.93
N ILE A 606 -6.34 -2.54 -12.17
CA ILE A 606 -7.51 -2.18 -11.36
C ILE A 606 -7.42 -2.80 -9.97
N GLN A 607 -6.94 -4.05 -9.90
CA GLN A 607 -6.85 -4.78 -8.63
C GLN A 607 -5.68 -4.34 -7.76
N VAL A 608 -4.60 -3.85 -8.37
CA VAL A 608 -3.40 -3.39 -7.63
C VAL A 608 -3.35 -1.87 -7.44
N GLN A 609 -4.32 -1.12 -7.94
CA GLN A 609 -4.35 0.32 -7.73
C GLN A 609 -4.58 0.64 -6.26
N GLY A 610 -3.71 1.48 -5.67
CA GLY A 610 -3.71 1.75 -4.23
C GLY A 610 -3.06 0.66 -3.38
N LEU A 611 -2.76 -0.53 -3.96
CA LEU A 611 -2.07 -1.64 -3.31
C LEU A 611 -0.68 -1.84 -3.92
N GLU A 612 0.24 -2.40 -3.18
CA GLU A 612 1.62 -2.61 -3.60
C GLU A 612 2.11 -4.01 -3.19
N VAL A 613 3.09 -4.53 -3.94
CA VAL A 613 3.85 -5.74 -3.58
C VAL A 613 5.33 -5.38 -3.48
N ASP A 614 6.14 -6.21 -2.81
CA ASP A 614 7.56 -5.92 -2.68
C ASP A 614 8.29 -6.13 -4.00
N PHE A 615 8.04 -7.25 -4.69
CA PHE A 615 8.60 -7.55 -6.00
C PHE A 615 7.50 -7.94 -6.99
N ALA A 616 7.56 -7.42 -8.21
CA ALA A 616 6.57 -7.71 -9.24
C ALA A 616 7.19 -8.29 -10.51
N CYS A 617 6.45 -9.20 -11.16
CA CYS A 617 6.60 -9.46 -12.58
C CYS A 617 5.58 -8.66 -13.35
N VAL A 618 6.01 -7.67 -14.12
CA VAL A 618 5.14 -7.00 -15.09
C VAL A 618 5.16 -7.80 -16.38
N LEU A 619 4.11 -8.58 -16.60
CA LEU A 619 3.98 -9.43 -17.78
C LEU A 619 3.32 -8.64 -18.90
N TRP A 620 4.11 -8.33 -19.92
CA TRP A 620 3.72 -7.47 -21.05
C TRP A 620 3.05 -8.27 -22.16
N ASP A 621 1.87 -7.86 -22.61
CA ASP A 621 1.19 -8.50 -23.73
C ASP A 621 1.24 -7.67 -25.02
N ALA A 622 0.68 -8.21 -26.07
CA ALA A 622 0.57 -7.60 -27.38
C ALA A 622 -0.51 -6.51 -27.49
N ASP A 623 -1.10 -6.08 -26.37
CA ASP A 623 -2.06 -4.97 -26.29
C ASP A 623 -1.38 -3.59 -26.42
N MET A 624 -0.13 -3.46 -26.00
CA MET A 624 0.67 -2.26 -26.15
C MET A 624 2.04 -2.60 -26.74
N ARG A 625 2.31 -2.11 -27.96
CA ARG A 625 3.51 -2.48 -28.73
C ARG A 625 4.31 -1.25 -29.10
N TYR A 626 5.63 -1.37 -29.03
CA TYR A 626 6.55 -0.38 -29.57
C TYR A 626 6.61 -0.50 -31.10
N ASP A 627 6.45 0.61 -31.79
CA ASP A 627 6.59 0.70 -33.26
C ASP A 627 7.21 2.05 -33.66
N ASN A 628 8.48 2.01 -34.09
CA ASN A 628 9.20 3.17 -34.63
C ASN A 628 9.07 4.46 -33.78
N GLY A 629 9.39 4.37 -32.50
CA GLY A 629 9.41 5.52 -31.57
C GLY A 629 8.04 5.93 -31.02
N LYS A 630 7.03 5.09 -31.14
CA LYS A 630 5.70 5.33 -30.57
C LYS A 630 5.06 4.05 -30.04
N TRP A 631 4.13 4.20 -29.12
CA TRP A 631 3.27 3.12 -28.69
C TRP A 631 2.09 2.95 -29.63
N THR A 632 1.78 1.69 -29.97
CA THR A 632 0.55 1.29 -30.69
C THR A 632 -0.30 0.42 -29.79
N PHE A 633 -1.61 0.64 -29.82
CA PHE A 633 -2.54 0.05 -28.86
C PHE A 633 -3.51 -0.89 -29.56
N TRP A 634 -3.77 -2.05 -28.96
CA TRP A 634 -4.51 -3.13 -29.56
C TRP A 634 -5.49 -3.74 -28.56
N LYS A 635 -6.67 -4.14 -29.05
CA LYS A 635 -7.65 -4.92 -28.27
C LYS A 635 -7.74 -6.33 -28.82
N PHE A 636 -7.83 -7.31 -27.92
CA PHE A 636 -8.10 -8.67 -28.32
C PHE A 636 -9.60 -8.88 -28.52
N LYS A 637 -10.01 -9.26 -29.73
CA LYS A 637 -11.36 -9.71 -30.02
C LYS A 637 -11.41 -11.24 -29.91
N ASN A 638 -12.00 -11.68 -28.79
CA ASN A 638 -12.32 -13.08 -28.61
C ASN A 638 -13.76 -13.31 -29.10
N THR A 639 -13.94 -14.14 -30.14
CA THR A 639 -15.22 -14.43 -30.68
C THR A 639 -15.82 -15.65 -29.99
N SER A 640 -16.38 -15.44 -28.80
CA SER A 640 -17.04 -16.50 -28.03
C SER A 640 -18.46 -16.89 -28.56
N LYS A 641 -18.96 -16.18 -29.54
CA LYS A 641 -20.25 -16.50 -30.14
C LYS A 641 -20.02 -17.25 -31.47
N TRP A 642 -20.12 -18.55 -31.37
CA TRP A 642 -20.24 -19.39 -32.54
C TRP A 642 -21.55 -19.10 -33.27
N THR A 643 -21.49 -18.33 -34.35
CA THR A 643 -22.61 -18.15 -35.27
C THR A 643 -22.28 -18.95 -36.52
N PRO A 644 -23.22 -19.76 -37.04
CA PRO A 644 -22.97 -20.65 -38.21
C PRO A 644 -22.55 -19.94 -39.50
N LYS A 645 -22.57 -18.60 -39.53
CA LYS A 645 -22.33 -17.79 -40.74
C LYS A 645 -21.04 -17.00 -40.78
N LYS A 646 -20.25 -16.94 -39.69
CA LYS A 646 -18.92 -16.29 -39.67
C LYS A 646 -18.01 -16.99 -38.64
N HIS A 647 -17.01 -17.68 -39.11
CA HIS A 647 -15.83 -18.06 -38.28
C HIS A 647 -15.02 -16.81 -38.02
N ASP A 648 -15.38 -16.06 -37.00
CA ASP A 648 -14.53 -14.96 -36.54
C ASP A 648 -13.36 -15.58 -35.75
N ILE A 649 -12.19 -15.54 -36.33
CA ILE A 649 -10.94 -16.00 -35.70
C ILE A 649 -10.55 -14.98 -34.62
N PRO A 650 -10.16 -15.43 -33.40
CA PRO A 650 -9.63 -14.53 -32.39
C PRO A 650 -8.44 -13.72 -32.94
N LYS A 651 -8.44 -12.41 -32.75
CA LYS A 651 -7.39 -11.53 -33.29
C LYS A 651 -7.23 -10.23 -32.51
N TRP A 652 -6.06 -9.66 -32.62
CA TRP A 652 -5.79 -8.29 -32.22
C TRP A 652 -6.36 -7.31 -33.25
N VAL A 653 -7.01 -6.27 -32.78
CA VAL A 653 -7.49 -5.14 -33.61
C VAL A 653 -7.00 -3.83 -33.04
N PRO A 654 -6.58 -2.86 -33.84
CA PRO A 654 -6.11 -1.56 -33.35
C PRO A 654 -7.19 -0.85 -32.52
N GLU A 655 -6.76 -0.29 -31.37
CA GLU A 655 -7.57 0.65 -30.60
C GLU A 655 -7.47 2.04 -31.26
N LYS A 656 -8.61 2.55 -31.73
CA LYS A 656 -8.66 3.84 -32.44
C LYS A 656 -9.11 5.01 -31.57
N ASN A 657 -9.73 4.72 -30.43
CA ASN A 657 -10.19 5.74 -29.51
C ASN A 657 -9.00 6.27 -28.71
N LEU A 658 -8.68 7.55 -28.85
CA LEU A 658 -7.55 8.21 -28.19
C LEU A 658 -7.66 8.16 -26.65
N GLU A 659 -8.86 8.27 -26.12
CA GLU A 659 -9.10 8.17 -24.69
C GLU A 659 -8.74 6.78 -24.16
N ASN A 660 -9.17 5.71 -24.86
CA ASN A 660 -8.80 4.35 -24.51
C ASN A 660 -7.28 4.11 -24.60
N GLN A 661 -6.61 4.70 -25.60
CA GLN A 661 -5.15 4.62 -25.73
C GLN A 661 -4.45 5.27 -24.52
N LYS A 662 -4.94 6.42 -24.08
CA LYS A 662 -4.44 7.10 -22.86
C LYS A 662 -4.62 6.21 -21.64
N TYR A 663 -5.78 5.56 -21.48
CA TYR A 663 -6.02 4.63 -20.37
C TYR A 663 -5.12 3.40 -20.41
N MET A 664 -4.86 2.83 -21.58
CA MET A 664 -3.93 1.71 -21.71
C MET A 664 -2.49 2.11 -21.35
N LEU A 665 -2.04 3.29 -21.75
CA LEU A 665 -0.73 3.82 -21.36
C LEU A 665 -0.65 4.01 -19.83
N ASN A 666 -1.68 4.58 -19.23
CA ASN A 666 -1.75 4.78 -17.78
C ASN A 666 -1.83 3.46 -17.02
N ALA A 667 -2.48 2.42 -17.58
CA ALA A 667 -2.48 1.08 -16.99
C ALA A 667 -1.05 0.54 -16.83
N TYR A 668 -0.23 0.61 -17.86
CA TYR A 668 1.18 0.21 -17.77
C TYR A 668 1.98 1.09 -16.80
N ARG A 669 1.71 2.41 -16.75
CA ARG A 669 2.31 3.29 -15.74
C ARG A 669 1.98 2.80 -14.32
N VAL A 670 0.73 2.43 -14.06
CA VAL A 670 0.32 1.85 -12.77
C VAL A 670 1.06 0.55 -12.49
N LEU A 671 1.10 -0.40 -13.44
CA LEU A 671 1.72 -1.71 -13.25
C LEU A 671 3.22 -1.60 -12.91
N ILE A 672 3.97 -0.78 -13.67
CA ILE A 672 5.42 -0.62 -13.48
C ILE A 672 5.74 0.09 -12.14
N THR A 673 4.79 0.82 -11.54
CA THR A 673 5.00 1.53 -10.29
C THR A 673 4.44 0.81 -9.06
N ARG A 674 4.00 -0.46 -9.16
CA ARG A 674 3.40 -1.19 -8.02
C ARG A 674 4.38 -2.01 -7.20
N ALA A 675 5.57 -2.26 -7.71
CA ALA A 675 6.62 -2.91 -6.95
C ALA A 675 7.37 -1.89 -6.07
N ARG A 676 7.61 -2.25 -4.80
CA ARG A 676 8.30 -1.38 -3.82
C ARG A 676 9.81 -1.54 -3.84
N GLN A 677 10.31 -2.72 -4.17
CA GLN A 677 11.72 -3.09 -4.00
C GLN A 677 12.40 -3.55 -5.28
N GLY A 678 11.66 -3.95 -6.30
CA GLY A 678 12.22 -4.33 -7.59
C GLY A 678 11.21 -5.03 -8.50
N MET A 679 11.56 -5.16 -9.77
CA MET A 679 10.68 -5.81 -10.74
C MET A 679 11.44 -6.56 -11.83
N VAL A 680 10.77 -7.58 -12.38
CA VAL A 680 11.12 -8.20 -13.64
C VAL A 680 10.06 -7.86 -14.69
N ILE A 681 10.49 -7.36 -15.83
CA ILE A 681 9.62 -7.12 -16.98
C ILE A 681 9.73 -8.34 -17.88
N CYS A 682 8.62 -9.07 -18.03
CA CYS A 682 8.55 -10.24 -18.89
C CYS A 682 7.81 -9.93 -20.17
N ILE A 683 8.53 -9.95 -21.30
CA ILE A 683 7.97 -9.76 -22.66
C ILE A 683 8.14 -11.08 -23.40
N PRO A 684 7.07 -11.88 -23.59
CA PRO A 684 7.17 -13.24 -24.16
C PRO A 684 7.78 -13.27 -25.56
N GLU A 685 8.34 -14.42 -25.96
CA GLU A 685 8.83 -14.63 -27.32
C GLU A 685 7.71 -14.73 -28.37
N GLY A 686 6.52 -15.04 -27.93
CA GLY A 686 5.41 -15.35 -28.82
C GLY A 686 5.39 -16.83 -29.18
N ASN A 687 4.81 -17.15 -30.36
CA ASN A 687 4.79 -18.50 -30.92
C ASN A 687 5.19 -18.42 -32.40
N ASP A 688 6.34 -19.00 -32.72
CA ASP A 688 6.90 -19.08 -34.07
C ASP A 688 6.60 -20.40 -34.77
N ARG A 689 5.94 -21.35 -34.09
CA ARG A 689 5.59 -22.64 -34.64
C ARG A 689 4.61 -22.50 -35.80
N THR A 690 4.81 -23.32 -36.79
CA THR A 690 3.94 -23.39 -37.98
C THR A 690 3.31 -24.77 -38.09
N THR A 691 2.08 -24.79 -38.62
CA THR A 691 1.42 -26.04 -39.04
C THR A 691 2.17 -26.68 -40.21
N PRO A 692 1.91 -27.96 -40.54
CA PRO A 692 2.51 -28.61 -41.71
C PRO A 692 2.27 -27.87 -43.02
N GLU A 693 1.17 -27.07 -43.11
CA GLU A 693 0.81 -26.27 -44.27
C GLU A 693 1.52 -24.89 -44.27
N GLY A 694 2.37 -24.59 -43.27
CA GLY A 694 3.15 -23.35 -43.19
C GLY A 694 2.41 -22.16 -42.57
N PHE A 695 1.25 -22.34 -41.95
CA PHE A 695 0.53 -21.27 -41.23
C PHE A 695 0.98 -21.23 -39.77
N PRO A 696 0.99 -20.06 -39.12
CA PRO A 696 1.25 -19.96 -37.68
C PRO A 696 0.27 -20.83 -36.87
N GLU A 697 0.77 -21.66 -35.94
CA GLU A 697 -0.09 -22.41 -35.01
C GLU A 697 -0.94 -21.49 -34.14
N ASP A 698 -0.37 -20.35 -33.72
CA ASP A 698 -1.07 -19.32 -32.96
C ASP A 698 -0.81 -17.94 -33.57
N SER A 699 -1.65 -17.55 -34.51
CA SER A 699 -1.59 -16.23 -35.16
C SER A 699 -1.87 -15.05 -34.21
N THR A 700 -2.27 -15.33 -32.98
CA THR A 700 -2.55 -14.30 -31.96
C THR A 700 -1.36 -14.00 -31.06
N ARG A 701 -0.25 -14.77 -31.20
CA ARG A 701 0.97 -14.63 -30.42
C ARG A 701 2.21 -14.63 -31.30
N LEU A 702 2.18 -13.96 -32.42
CA LEU A 702 3.34 -13.89 -33.31
C LEU A 702 4.52 -13.19 -32.63
N PRO A 703 5.76 -13.64 -32.82
CA PRO A 703 6.96 -12.98 -32.28
C PRO A 703 7.04 -11.50 -32.61
N SER A 704 6.64 -11.11 -33.82
CA SER A 704 6.61 -9.71 -34.26
C SER A 704 5.72 -8.79 -33.41
N PHE A 705 4.83 -9.33 -32.57
CA PHE A 705 4.03 -8.53 -31.65
C PHE A 705 4.78 -8.12 -30.39
N TYR A 706 5.89 -8.79 -30.07
CA TYR A 706 6.65 -8.66 -28.85
C TYR A 706 8.09 -8.16 -29.09
N ASP A 707 8.71 -8.57 -30.20
CA ASP A 707 10.16 -8.38 -30.46
C ASP A 707 10.58 -6.91 -30.48
N SER A 708 9.81 -6.04 -31.12
CA SER A 708 10.15 -4.60 -31.16
C SER A 708 10.05 -3.95 -29.78
N THR A 709 9.06 -4.34 -28.97
CA THR A 709 8.91 -3.88 -27.58
C THR A 709 10.09 -4.37 -26.73
N TYR A 710 10.45 -5.65 -26.84
CA TYR A 710 11.61 -6.20 -26.15
C TYR A 710 12.90 -5.49 -26.56
N GLY A 711 13.11 -5.28 -27.86
CA GLY A 711 14.27 -4.55 -28.39
C GLY A 711 14.38 -3.14 -27.86
N TYR A 712 13.25 -2.42 -27.71
CA TYR A 712 13.23 -1.10 -27.10
C TYR A 712 13.69 -1.13 -25.64
N PHE A 713 13.15 -2.01 -24.81
CA PHE A 713 13.57 -2.14 -23.41
C PHE A 713 15.06 -2.51 -23.29
N LYS A 714 15.53 -3.43 -24.14
CA LYS A 714 16.94 -3.82 -24.19
C LYS A 714 17.85 -2.67 -24.59
N SER A 715 17.41 -1.79 -25.50
CA SER A 715 18.18 -0.61 -25.95
C SER A 715 18.42 0.42 -24.84
N LEU A 716 17.62 0.41 -23.78
CA LEU A 716 17.82 1.24 -22.59
C LEU A 716 18.87 0.68 -21.62
N GLY A 717 19.49 -0.45 -21.94
CA GLY A 717 20.49 -1.09 -21.09
C GLY A 717 19.92 -1.93 -19.95
N ILE A 718 18.61 -2.27 -19.98
CA ILE A 718 18.00 -3.09 -18.94
C ILE A 718 18.61 -4.50 -18.96
N ASN A 719 19.11 -4.95 -17.80
CA ASN A 719 19.78 -6.24 -17.64
C ASN A 719 18.85 -7.40 -17.97
N GLU A 720 19.30 -8.33 -18.81
CA GLU A 720 18.58 -9.53 -19.21
C GLU A 720 18.92 -10.70 -18.29
N ILE A 721 17.88 -11.51 -17.91
CA ILE A 721 18.04 -12.74 -17.11
C ILE A 721 17.54 -13.98 -17.84
#